data_d3bab1cf28292fb6a6abe9f8d973cc63
#
_entry.id   d3bab1cf28292fb6a6abe9f8d973cc63
#
_cell.length_a   1.000
_cell.length_b   1.000
_cell.length_c   1.000
_cell.angle_alpha   90.00
_cell.angle_beta   90.00
_cell.angle_gamma   90.00
#
_symmetry.space_group_name_H-M   'P 1'
#
loop_
_entity.id
_entity.type
_entity.pdbx_description
1 polymer ?
#
loop_
_entity_poly.entity_id
_entity_poly.type
_entity_poly.pdbx_seq_one_letter_code
_entity_poly.pdbx_strand_id
1 'polypeptide(L)'
;VSCIRVGVDTGGTFTDFIAVASQQLISFKIPSTPQAPACAILEGLSRILNELPTADFCLVDIVHGTTVATNALLERKGAKTALITTEGFEDVLEIGRQVRPDLYNFAVTRPDPLVAQKLRFGLRERVAANGSIIEPLDTVQLKALARKLKMSQVESVAISLLFSFANPCHEQQIAAALASMNIPLSLSHRILPEYREYERTSTVVVNAYLAPRVSQYLRGLISELAHLMPDAASRLQAGRERPLKNNRQTAHFYALRVMQSSGGSISAETAANEPVRTILSGPAGGVVAAAKIAALAGEPNIITFDMGGTSTDVALCQGEAATTNESTITGLPIAIPVIDIHTVGAGGGSIAYLDGGGALRVGPESAGADPGPACYGRGARPTVTDANLVLGRFAPEGLLGGAMQLDYQRACAVMDDLAKQMSVISRRRISRESAASGIIQVVNANMERALRLVSVERGHDPRRFALLSFGGAGGLHATALADALRIPRVISPIHPGAFSALGVLLSDVIRESSRTVMLTVSGNEKNIAGRVRRSFAELEKEIIRELRAEGFQSTHIELKRTLAMRYVGQSFDLHVPLLADFARVLAEFHQLHQQRYGHSNPGQAVEIVSIRVRGLGRTEKPELKKHRIRSYKPKADQYSAMWLAQRKMNVAVYNRQQLQPGAVISAPALMTEYGSTTLVEIGWELKTDAWGNLLIGRVSAES
;
A
#
# COMPACT_ATOMS: atom_id res chain seq x y z
N VAL A 1 15.95 27.66 -4.77
CA VAL A 1 14.79 27.49 -5.67
C VAL A 1 13.68 26.88 -4.83
N SER A 2 12.59 27.62 -4.61
CA SER A 2 11.48 27.12 -3.80
C SER A 2 10.69 26.06 -4.59
N CYS A 3 10.35 24.98 -3.92
CA CYS A 3 9.63 23.84 -4.49
C CYS A 3 8.31 23.63 -3.75
N ILE A 4 7.22 23.46 -4.47
CA ILE A 4 5.96 22.96 -3.92
C ILE A 4 5.99 21.44 -4.07
N ARG A 5 5.83 20.72 -2.98
CA ARG A 5 5.66 19.27 -3.00
C ARG A 5 4.24 18.91 -2.63
N VAL A 6 3.62 18.03 -3.43
CA VAL A 6 2.23 17.63 -3.25
C VAL A 6 2.16 16.10 -3.20
N GLY A 7 1.63 15.57 -2.11
CA GLY A 7 1.21 14.18 -1.99
C GLY A 7 -0.29 14.09 -2.24
N VAL A 8 -0.68 13.25 -3.18
CA VAL A 8 -2.08 13.00 -3.53
C VAL A 8 -2.36 11.52 -3.34
N ASP A 9 -3.32 11.16 -2.51
CA ASP A 9 -3.79 9.78 -2.37
C ASP A 9 -5.26 9.67 -2.78
N THR A 10 -5.51 8.95 -3.87
CA THR A 10 -6.87 8.76 -4.40
C THR A 10 -7.47 7.49 -3.81
N GLY A 11 -8.39 7.68 -2.86
CA GLY A 11 -9.22 6.61 -2.30
C GLY A 11 -10.54 6.44 -3.06
N GLY A 12 -11.34 5.45 -2.66
CA GLY A 12 -12.66 5.18 -3.27
C GLY A 12 -13.71 6.25 -2.96
N THR A 13 -13.60 6.95 -1.83
CA THR A 13 -14.56 7.95 -1.36
C THR A 13 -14.02 9.37 -1.46
N PHE A 14 -12.79 9.58 -1.02
CA PHE A 14 -12.12 10.88 -1.02
C PHE A 14 -10.74 10.77 -1.65
N THR A 15 -10.30 11.85 -2.27
CA THR A 15 -8.93 12.10 -2.68
C THR A 15 -8.30 13.04 -1.66
N ASP A 16 -7.24 12.59 -1.04
CA ASP A 16 -6.54 13.27 0.04
C ASP A 16 -5.33 14.04 -0.50
N PHE A 17 -5.18 15.27 -0.04
CA PHE A 17 -4.09 16.15 -0.44
C PHE A 17 -3.27 16.58 0.77
N ILE A 18 -1.97 16.50 0.63
CA ILE A 18 -1.00 17.18 1.51
C ILE A 18 0.00 17.93 0.64
N ALA A 19 0.08 19.24 0.82
CA ALA A 19 1.05 20.07 0.13
C ALA A 19 1.98 20.75 1.14
N VAL A 20 3.24 20.90 0.74
CA VAL A 20 4.25 21.63 1.52
C VAL A 20 4.93 22.65 0.63
N ALA A 21 4.90 23.90 1.06
CA ALA A 21 5.57 25.03 0.44
C ALA A 21 6.13 25.96 1.51
N SER A 22 7.40 26.33 1.44
CA SER A 22 8.03 27.28 2.37
C SER A 22 7.75 26.96 3.86
N GLN A 23 7.80 25.69 4.25
CA GLN A 23 7.50 25.17 5.60
C GLN A 23 6.01 25.26 6.03
N GLN A 24 5.13 25.68 5.14
CA GLN A 24 3.69 25.63 5.37
C GLN A 24 3.15 24.28 4.87
N LEU A 25 2.37 23.61 5.72
CA LEU A 25 1.70 22.36 5.37
C LEU A 25 0.20 22.64 5.21
N ILE A 26 -0.36 22.25 4.07
CA ILE A 26 -1.78 22.34 3.73
C ILE A 26 -2.30 20.93 3.59
N SER A 27 -3.45 20.63 4.22
CA SER A 27 -4.11 19.30 4.14
C SER A 27 -5.60 19.49 3.96
N PHE A 28 -6.18 18.82 2.97
CA PHE A 28 -7.63 18.80 2.73
C PHE A 28 -8.04 17.54 1.94
N LYS A 29 -9.35 17.33 1.84
CA LYS A 29 -9.97 16.23 1.09
C LYS A 29 -10.94 16.79 0.05
N ILE A 30 -11.01 16.09 -1.09
CA ILE A 30 -12.01 16.33 -2.14
C ILE A 30 -12.74 15.00 -2.38
N PRO A 31 -14.08 15.00 -2.62
CA PRO A 31 -14.77 13.79 -3.01
C PRO A 31 -14.14 13.18 -4.28
N SER A 32 -13.87 11.88 -4.24
CA SER A 32 -13.31 11.18 -5.40
C SER A 32 -14.33 11.12 -6.54
N THR A 33 -13.80 11.14 -7.76
CA THR A 33 -14.57 10.98 -9.00
C THR A 33 -14.20 9.63 -9.64
N PRO A 34 -14.79 8.48 -9.23
CA PRO A 34 -14.33 7.16 -9.64
C PRO A 34 -14.31 6.93 -11.15
N GLN A 35 -15.24 7.58 -11.89
CA GLN A 35 -15.33 7.48 -13.36
C GLN A 35 -14.29 8.35 -14.08
N ALA A 36 -13.78 9.39 -13.43
CA ALA A 36 -12.77 10.32 -13.95
C ALA A 36 -11.81 10.77 -12.84
N PRO A 37 -10.93 9.87 -12.32
CA PRO A 37 -10.10 10.15 -11.14
C PRO A 37 -9.20 11.38 -11.30
N ALA A 38 -8.83 11.75 -12.52
CA ALA A 38 -8.05 12.95 -12.80
C ALA A 38 -8.75 14.26 -12.39
N CYS A 39 -10.09 14.33 -12.46
CA CYS A 39 -10.84 15.56 -12.15
C CYS A 39 -10.62 16.02 -10.70
N ALA A 40 -10.74 15.13 -9.71
CA ALA A 40 -10.51 15.46 -8.31
C ALA A 40 -9.04 15.89 -8.06
N ILE A 41 -8.08 15.26 -8.77
CA ILE A 41 -6.65 15.63 -8.66
C ILE A 41 -6.42 17.05 -9.18
N LEU A 42 -6.95 17.39 -10.36
CA LEU A 42 -6.78 18.70 -10.97
C LEU A 42 -7.46 19.79 -10.15
N GLU A 43 -8.65 19.53 -9.61
CA GLU A 43 -9.35 20.44 -8.70
C GLU A 43 -8.50 20.74 -7.46
N GLY A 44 -7.96 19.69 -6.81
CA GLY A 44 -7.12 19.86 -5.64
C GLY A 44 -5.81 20.59 -5.91
N LEU A 45 -5.15 20.28 -7.03
CA LEU A 45 -3.95 21.00 -7.46
C LEU A 45 -4.24 22.46 -7.79
N SER A 46 -5.34 22.76 -8.48
CA SER A 46 -5.79 24.10 -8.75
C SER A 46 -6.00 24.90 -7.46
N ARG A 47 -6.63 24.29 -6.46
CA ARG A 47 -6.80 24.89 -5.12
C ARG A 47 -5.46 25.19 -4.45
N ILE A 48 -4.51 24.24 -4.46
CA ILE A 48 -3.17 24.44 -3.89
C ILE A 48 -2.43 25.60 -4.58
N LEU A 49 -2.47 25.64 -5.91
CA LEU A 49 -1.81 26.69 -6.70
C LEU A 49 -2.42 28.06 -6.45
N ASN A 50 -3.73 28.15 -6.18
CA ASN A 50 -4.41 29.41 -5.86
C ASN A 50 -4.16 29.87 -4.41
N GLU A 51 -3.99 28.96 -3.46
CA GLU A 51 -3.73 29.28 -2.05
C GLU A 51 -2.26 29.63 -1.77
N LEU A 52 -1.33 29.19 -2.62
CA LEU A 52 0.10 29.44 -2.46
C LEU A 52 0.59 30.51 -3.45
N PRO A 53 1.44 31.47 -3.01
CA PRO A 53 2.01 32.48 -3.90
C PRO A 53 2.91 31.81 -4.95
N THR A 54 2.41 31.65 -6.16
CA THR A 54 3.08 30.93 -7.25
C THR A 54 4.29 31.67 -7.84
N ALA A 55 4.41 32.97 -7.63
CA ALA A 55 5.47 33.79 -8.20
C ALA A 55 6.90 33.40 -7.78
N ASP A 56 7.05 32.69 -6.66
CA ASP A 56 8.35 32.33 -6.08
C ASP A 56 8.75 30.86 -6.32
N PHE A 57 7.90 30.05 -6.97
CA PHE A 57 8.15 28.63 -7.13
C PHE A 57 8.52 28.25 -8.57
N CYS A 58 9.58 27.49 -8.74
CA CYS A 58 10.00 27.01 -10.06
C CYS A 58 9.81 25.50 -10.25
N LEU A 59 9.39 24.76 -9.22
CA LEU A 59 9.13 23.32 -9.32
C LEU A 59 7.89 22.93 -8.51
N VAL A 60 6.97 22.20 -9.16
CA VAL A 60 5.87 21.50 -8.50
C VAL A 60 6.14 19.99 -8.59
N ASP A 61 6.47 19.35 -7.46
CA ASP A 61 6.76 17.92 -7.36
C ASP A 61 5.52 17.19 -6.85
N ILE A 62 4.84 16.49 -7.73
CA ILE A 62 3.59 15.77 -7.46
C ILE A 62 3.91 14.29 -7.32
N VAL A 63 3.56 13.71 -6.18
CA VAL A 63 3.60 12.24 -5.98
C VAL A 63 2.17 11.76 -5.77
N HIS A 64 1.75 10.79 -6.58
CA HIS A 64 0.38 10.34 -6.66
C HIS A 64 0.25 8.87 -6.25
N GLY A 65 -0.54 8.58 -5.21
CA GLY A 65 -1.06 7.27 -4.86
C GLY A 65 -2.36 7.00 -5.65
N THR A 66 -2.38 5.94 -6.44
CA THR A 66 -3.51 5.65 -7.34
C THR A 66 -4.17 4.32 -7.06
N THR A 67 -5.49 4.26 -7.12
CA THR A 67 -6.27 3.01 -7.04
C THR A 67 -6.62 2.44 -8.42
N VAL A 68 -6.26 3.09 -9.52
CA VAL A 68 -6.65 2.69 -10.87
C VAL A 68 -6.21 1.26 -11.20
N ALA A 69 -4.95 0.90 -10.91
CA ALA A 69 -4.44 -0.45 -11.13
C ALA A 69 -5.16 -1.48 -10.25
N THR A 70 -5.32 -1.16 -8.96
CA THR A 70 -6.00 -2.03 -8.00
C THR A 70 -7.45 -2.27 -8.39
N ASN A 71 -8.21 -1.22 -8.68
CA ASN A 71 -9.61 -1.32 -9.06
C ASN A 71 -9.79 -2.07 -10.38
N ALA A 72 -8.96 -1.79 -11.41
CA ALA A 72 -9.01 -2.51 -12.68
C ALA A 72 -8.78 -4.02 -12.52
N LEU A 73 -7.93 -4.42 -11.57
CA LEU A 73 -7.68 -5.83 -11.24
C LEU A 73 -8.84 -6.46 -10.45
N LEU A 74 -9.31 -5.78 -9.39
CA LEU A 74 -10.40 -6.26 -8.53
C LEU A 74 -11.72 -6.41 -9.29
N GLU A 75 -12.05 -5.42 -10.13
CA GLU A 75 -13.30 -5.38 -10.91
C GLU A 75 -13.21 -6.16 -12.23
N ARG A 76 -12.05 -6.78 -12.52
CA ARG A 76 -11.80 -7.50 -13.78
C ARG A 76 -12.02 -6.61 -15.04
N LYS A 77 -11.72 -5.31 -14.96
CA LYS A 77 -11.88 -4.30 -16.02
C LYS A 77 -10.58 -3.92 -16.74
N GLY A 78 -9.62 -4.84 -16.85
CA GLY A 78 -8.38 -4.61 -17.58
C GLY A 78 -8.53 -4.76 -19.10
N ALA A 79 -7.40 -4.88 -19.78
CA ALA A 79 -7.32 -4.98 -21.23
C ALA A 79 -7.50 -6.41 -21.74
N LYS A 80 -7.95 -6.56 -22.99
CA LYS A 80 -7.95 -7.85 -23.70
C LYS A 80 -6.49 -8.26 -23.99
N THR A 81 -5.97 -9.17 -23.19
CA THR A 81 -4.56 -9.55 -23.17
C THR A 81 -4.32 -10.90 -23.84
N ALA A 82 -3.22 -11.03 -24.59
CA ALA A 82 -2.71 -12.32 -25.03
C ALA A 82 -1.47 -12.73 -24.22
N LEU A 83 -1.24 -14.03 -24.07
CA LEU A 83 -0.03 -14.62 -23.52
C LEU A 83 0.75 -15.32 -24.62
N ILE A 84 2.03 -15.04 -24.72
CA ILE A 84 3.01 -15.79 -25.52
C ILE A 84 3.96 -16.48 -24.55
N THR A 85 4.09 -17.80 -24.67
CA THR A 85 4.96 -18.62 -23.84
C THR A 85 5.70 -19.66 -24.66
N THR A 86 6.59 -20.43 -24.07
CA THR A 86 7.21 -21.63 -24.68
C THR A 86 6.14 -22.67 -24.96
N GLU A 87 6.18 -23.32 -26.12
CA GLU A 87 5.26 -24.40 -26.52
C GLU A 87 5.15 -25.48 -25.44
N GLY A 88 3.90 -25.87 -25.11
CA GLY A 88 3.57 -26.81 -24.03
C GLY A 88 3.42 -26.17 -22.63
N PHE A 89 3.56 -24.83 -22.50
CA PHE A 89 3.39 -24.10 -21.25
C PHE A 89 2.21 -23.13 -21.29
N GLU A 90 1.31 -23.25 -22.24
CA GLU A 90 0.15 -22.36 -22.43
C GLU A 90 -0.80 -22.41 -21.22
N ASP A 91 -0.90 -23.55 -20.56
CA ASP A 91 -1.81 -23.78 -19.44
C ASP A 91 -1.19 -23.55 -18.06
N VAL A 92 0.02 -22.96 -17.99
CA VAL A 92 0.69 -22.68 -16.70
C VAL A 92 -0.17 -21.82 -15.76
N LEU A 93 -0.97 -20.90 -16.31
CA LEU A 93 -1.90 -20.06 -15.53
C LEU A 93 -3.10 -20.83 -14.99
N GLU A 94 -3.56 -21.86 -15.73
CA GLU A 94 -4.67 -22.73 -15.35
C GLU A 94 -4.24 -23.72 -14.28
N ILE A 95 -3.10 -24.36 -14.50
CA ILE A 95 -2.54 -25.38 -13.62
C ILE A 95 -2.14 -24.77 -12.28
N GLY A 96 -1.41 -23.66 -12.31
CA GLY A 96 -0.89 -22.97 -11.12
C GLY A 96 -0.06 -23.90 -10.23
N ARG A 97 -0.13 -23.70 -8.91
CA ARG A 97 0.55 -24.55 -7.91
C ARG A 97 -0.29 -25.76 -7.46
N GLN A 98 -1.48 -25.95 -8.01
CA GLN A 98 -2.41 -27.03 -7.64
C GLN A 98 -2.78 -27.08 -6.15
N VAL A 99 -2.52 -26.00 -5.41
CA VAL A 99 -2.93 -25.88 -4.00
C VAL A 99 -4.43 -25.62 -3.94
N ARG A 100 -5.14 -26.36 -3.09
CA ARG A 100 -6.55 -26.11 -2.81
C ARG A 100 -6.67 -24.83 -1.95
N PRO A 101 -7.44 -23.80 -2.39
CA PRO A 101 -7.65 -22.60 -1.58
C PRO A 101 -8.36 -22.90 -0.25
N ASP A 102 -9.22 -23.93 -0.24
CA ASP A 102 -9.95 -24.41 0.92
C ASP A 102 -9.86 -25.94 0.99
N LEU A 103 -9.17 -26.46 2.00
CA LEU A 103 -8.84 -27.87 2.14
C LEU A 103 -10.08 -28.76 2.33
N TYR A 104 -11.14 -28.23 2.96
CA TYR A 104 -12.34 -28.98 3.33
C TYR A 104 -13.53 -28.70 2.40
N ASN A 105 -13.35 -27.89 1.37
CA ASN A 105 -14.38 -27.61 0.38
C ASN A 105 -14.19 -28.50 -0.86
N PHE A 106 -15.13 -29.39 -1.13
CA PHE A 106 -15.08 -30.27 -2.30
C PHE A 106 -15.50 -29.56 -3.61
N ALA A 107 -16.20 -28.44 -3.51
CA ALA A 107 -16.68 -27.63 -4.64
C ALA A 107 -15.82 -26.38 -4.86
N VAL A 108 -14.52 -26.48 -4.69
CA VAL A 108 -13.59 -25.35 -4.86
C VAL A 108 -13.56 -24.92 -6.32
N THR A 109 -13.95 -23.66 -6.55
CA THR A 109 -13.74 -23.00 -7.84
C THR A 109 -12.48 -22.12 -7.74
N ARG A 110 -11.59 -22.26 -8.72
CA ARG A 110 -10.45 -21.33 -8.87
C ARG A 110 -10.92 -20.09 -9.60
N PRO A 111 -10.33 -18.90 -9.30
CA PRO A 111 -10.61 -17.72 -10.10
C PRO A 111 -10.16 -17.96 -11.55
N ASP A 112 -11.00 -17.53 -12.50
CA ASP A 112 -10.66 -17.62 -13.92
C ASP A 112 -9.35 -16.86 -14.21
N PRO A 113 -8.45 -17.42 -15.04
CA PRO A 113 -7.27 -16.72 -15.50
C PRO A 113 -7.63 -15.41 -16.24
N LEU A 114 -6.75 -14.41 -16.13
CA LEU A 114 -6.96 -13.12 -16.81
C LEU A 114 -6.86 -13.22 -18.34
N VAL A 115 -6.18 -14.24 -18.84
CA VAL A 115 -6.04 -14.52 -20.27
C VAL A 115 -6.86 -15.73 -20.63
N ALA A 116 -7.86 -15.56 -21.50
CA ALA A 116 -8.68 -16.65 -21.99
C ALA A 116 -7.83 -17.67 -22.76
N GLN A 117 -8.16 -18.97 -22.66
CA GLN A 117 -7.39 -20.05 -23.27
C GLN A 117 -7.07 -19.82 -24.76
N LYS A 118 -8.04 -19.34 -25.54
CA LYS A 118 -7.89 -19.02 -26.99
C LYS A 118 -6.88 -17.90 -27.29
N LEU A 119 -6.43 -17.16 -26.28
CA LEU A 119 -5.44 -16.06 -26.38
C LEU A 119 -4.10 -16.44 -25.76
N ARG A 120 -3.88 -17.71 -25.40
CA ARG A 120 -2.61 -18.25 -24.95
C ARG A 120 -1.95 -18.95 -26.11
N PHE A 121 -0.70 -18.61 -26.41
CA PHE A 121 0.02 -19.09 -27.59
C PHE A 121 1.39 -19.60 -27.19
N GLY A 122 1.67 -20.86 -27.53
CA GLY A 122 3.01 -21.45 -27.45
C GLY A 122 3.81 -21.13 -28.69
N LEU A 123 5.07 -20.80 -28.51
CA LEU A 123 6.05 -20.67 -29.56
C LEU A 123 7.14 -21.75 -29.41
N ARG A 124 7.48 -22.34 -30.52
CA ARG A 124 8.54 -23.34 -30.59
C ARG A 124 9.90 -22.66 -30.44
N GLU A 125 10.44 -22.84 -29.27
CA GLU A 125 11.75 -22.32 -28.82
C GLU A 125 12.16 -23.03 -27.53
N ARG A 126 13.43 -23.09 -27.21
CA ARG A 126 13.89 -23.59 -25.91
C ARG A 126 15.21 -22.98 -25.51
N VAL A 127 15.23 -22.35 -24.33
CA VAL A 127 16.45 -21.94 -23.61
C VAL A 127 16.69 -22.90 -22.46
N ALA A 128 17.94 -23.28 -22.20
CA ALA A 128 18.34 -24.10 -21.06
C ALA A 128 18.52 -23.26 -19.79
N ALA A 129 18.59 -23.92 -18.63
CA ALA A 129 18.80 -23.26 -17.34
C ALA A 129 20.12 -22.48 -17.27
N ASN A 130 21.15 -22.88 -18.01
CA ASN A 130 22.44 -22.17 -18.11
C ASN A 130 22.46 -21.03 -19.14
N GLY A 131 21.30 -20.74 -19.79
CA GLY A 131 21.14 -19.70 -20.79
C GLY A 131 21.53 -20.12 -22.22
N SER A 132 21.99 -21.36 -22.46
CA SER A 132 22.26 -21.83 -23.81
C SER A 132 20.96 -22.07 -24.60
N ILE A 133 20.97 -21.81 -25.88
CA ILE A 133 19.80 -22.05 -26.74
C ILE A 133 19.85 -23.54 -27.16
N ILE A 134 18.81 -24.29 -26.75
CA ILE A 134 18.60 -25.68 -27.16
C ILE A 134 17.86 -25.71 -28.50
N GLU A 135 16.83 -24.90 -28.64
CA GLU A 135 16.04 -24.78 -29.84
C GLU A 135 15.84 -23.30 -30.18
N PRO A 136 16.25 -22.85 -31.38
CA PRO A 136 16.09 -21.45 -31.79
C PRO A 136 14.60 -21.13 -31.99
N LEU A 137 14.25 -19.85 -31.84
CA LEU A 137 12.89 -19.36 -32.05
C LEU A 137 12.40 -19.61 -33.48
N ASP A 138 11.25 -20.25 -33.64
CA ASP A 138 10.61 -20.46 -34.92
C ASP A 138 10.05 -19.13 -35.47
N THR A 139 10.78 -18.54 -36.40
CA THR A 139 10.40 -17.24 -37.00
C THR A 139 9.22 -17.33 -37.96
N VAL A 140 8.90 -18.51 -38.52
CA VAL A 140 7.73 -18.71 -39.36
C VAL A 140 6.48 -18.74 -38.52
N GLN A 141 6.51 -19.51 -37.44
CA GLN A 141 5.43 -19.55 -36.47
C GLN A 141 5.19 -18.16 -35.83
N LEU A 142 6.26 -17.41 -35.51
CA LEU A 142 6.16 -16.05 -34.97
C LEU A 142 5.44 -15.10 -35.95
N LYS A 143 5.76 -15.14 -37.24
CA LYS A 143 5.08 -14.32 -38.26
C LYS A 143 3.59 -14.67 -38.37
N ALA A 144 3.25 -15.96 -38.32
CA ALA A 144 1.85 -16.41 -38.32
C ALA A 144 1.12 -15.93 -37.05
N LEU A 145 1.77 -16.03 -35.88
CA LEU A 145 1.22 -15.55 -34.62
C LEU A 145 0.97 -14.04 -34.62
N ALA A 146 1.89 -13.24 -35.16
CA ALA A 146 1.70 -11.79 -35.26
C ALA A 146 0.42 -11.41 -36.05
N ARG A 147 0.14 -12.15 -37.15
CA ARG A 147 -1.11 -11.96 -37.91
C ARG A 147 -2.34 -12.36 -37.07
N LYS A 148 -2.29 -13.48 -36.36
CA LYS A 148 -3.37 -13.97 -35.51
C LYS A 148 -3.69 -13.01 -34.36
N LEU A 149 -2.67 -12.45 -33.71
CA LEU A 149 -2.80 -11.43 -32.65
C LEU A 149 -3.51 -10.17 -33.18
N LYS A 150 -3.10 -9.68 -34.36
CA LYS A 150 -3.74 -8.53 -35.01
C LYS A 150 -5.22 -8.78 -35.31
N MET A 151 -5.57 -9.96 -35.84
CA MET A 151 -6.96 -10.36 -36.08
C MET A 151 -7.77 -10.50 -34.80
N SER A 152 -7.15 -10.91 -33.70
CA SER A 152 -7.79 -11.08 -32.40
C SER A 152 -8.07 -9.76 -31.68
N GLN A 153 -7.62 -8.62 -32.19
CA GLN A 153 -7.80 -7.30 -31.60
C GLN A 153 -7.40 -7.25 -30.12
N VAL A 154 -6.26 -7.81 -29.78
CA VAL A 154 -5.73 -7.73 -28.40
C VAL A 154 -5.19 -6.33 -28.15
N GLU A 155 -5.39 -5.83 -26.93
CA GLU A 155 -4.97 -4.50 -26.48
C GLU A 155 -3.55 -4.53 -25.85
N SER A 156 -3.06 -5.71 -25.46
CA SER A 156 -1.73 -5.90 -24.87
C SER A 156 -1.25 -7.35 -25.01
N VAL A 157 0.06 -7.57 -24.88
CA VAL A 157 0.67 -8.91 -24.93
C VAL A 157 1.61 -9.12 -23.76
N ALA A 158 1.42 -10.21 -23.02
CA ALA A 158 2.38 -10.74 -22.06
C ALA A 158 3.29 -11.75 -22.76
N ILE A 159 4.61 -11.64 -22.60
CA ILE A 159 5.59 -12.55 -23.15
C ILE A 159 6.39 -13.14 -21.99
N SER A 160 6.28 -14.44 -21.77
CA SER A 160 6.92 -15.16 -20.67
C SER A 160 7.42 -16.51 -21.14
N LEU A 161 8.68 -16.55 -21.55
CA LEU A 161 9.34 -17.77 -22.02
C LEU A 161 10.11 -18.46 -20.88
N LEU A 162 10.31 -19.77 -21.00
CA LEU A 162 11.14 -20.50 -20.05
C LEU A 162 12.58 -20.00 -20.09
N PHE A 163 13.17 -19.83 -18.88
CA PHE A 163 14.55 -19.39 -18.70
C PHE A 163 14.93 -18.05 -19.38
N SER A 164 13.95 -17.23 -19.76
CA SER A 164 14.20 -15.89 -20.31
C SER A 164 14.99 -14.98 -19.35
N PHE A 165 14.94 -15.24 -18.04
CA PHE A 165 15.77 -14.57 -17.03
C PHE A 165 17.28 -14.92 -17.16
N ALA A 166 17.61 -16.09 -17.73
CA ALA A 166 18.99 -16.50 -18.01
C ALA A 166 19.46 -16.00 -19.38
N ASN A 167 18.57 -16.03 -20.40
CA ASN A 167 18.86 -15.52 -21.74
C ASN A 167 17.59 -14.91 -22.37
N PRO A 168 17.49 -13.58 -22.46
CA PRO A 168 16.30 -12.89 -22.94
C PRO A 168 16.17 -12.80 -24.46
N CYS A 169 17.10 -13.37 -25.25
CA CYS A 169 17.20 -13.13 -26.68
C CYS A 169 15.91 -13.45 -27.45
N HIS A 170 15.21 -14.55 -27.13
CA HIS A 170 13.97 -14.93 -27.80
C HIS A 170 12.82 -13.96 -27.46
N GLU A 171 12.65 -13.53 -26.21
CA GLU A 171 11.67 -12.50 -25.84
C GLU A 171 11.96 -11.17 -26.56
N GLN A 172 13.24 -10.79 -26.71
CA GLN A 172 13.64 -9.58 -27.44
C GLN A 172 13.31 -9.68 -28.93
N GLN A 173 13.55 -10.84 -29.55
CA GLN A 173 13.19 -11.09 -30.95
C GLN A 173 11.67 -11.03 -31.16
N ILE A 174 10.89 -11.62 -30.26
CA ILE A 174 9.41 -11.54 -30.31
C ILE A 174 8.95 -10.09 -30.18
N ALA A 175 9.50 -9.34 -29.21
CA ALA A 175 9.15 -7.93 -29.02
C ALA A 175 9.45 -7.09 -30.26
N ALA A 176 10.61 -7.29 -30.89
CA ALA A 176 10.97 -6.62 -32.14
C ALA A 176 10.01 -6.95 -33.30
N ALA A 177 9.61 -8.21 -33.43
CA ALA A 177 8.65 -8.63 -34.46
C ALA A 177 7.23 -8.07 -34.25
N LEU A 178 6.82 -7.84 -33.00
CA LEU A 178 5.51 -7.30 -32.64
C LEU A 178 5.49 -5.78 -32.51
N ALA A 179 6.62 -5.08 -32.60
CA ALA A 179 6.72 -3.63 -32.40
C ALA A 179 5.75 -2.83 -33.32
N SER A 180 5.50 -3.30 -34.55
CA SER A 180 4.59 -2.68 -35.50
C SER A 180 3.10 -2.71 -35.08
N MET A 181 2.74 -3.50 -34.06
CA MET A 181 1.38 -3.53 -33.54
C MET A 181 1.04 -2.30 -32.70
N ASN A 182 2.04 -1.57 -32.23
CA ASN A 182 1.90 -0.35 -31.41
C ASN A 182 1.01 -0.55 -30.17
N ILE A 183 1.09 -1.71 -29.52
CA ILE A 183 0.42 -2.06 -28.26
C ILE A 183 1.43 -2.36 -27.17
N PRO A 184 1.09 -2.21 -25.88
CA PRO A 184 1.95 -2.54 -24.76
C PRO A 184 2.40 -4.01 -24.80
N LEU A 185 3.72 -4.24 -24.70
CA LEU A 185 4.34 -5.55 -24.58
C LEU A 185 5.00 -5.67 -23.19
N SER A 186 4.58 -6.66 -22.42
CA SER A 186 5.14 -6.96 -21.10
C SER A 186 6.08 -8.16 -21.21
N LEU A 187 7.38 -7.92 -21.00
CA LEU A 187 8.44 -8.91 -21.15
C LEU A 187 8.87 -9.46 -19.80
N SER A 188 8.88 -10.77 -19.62
CA SER A 188 9.15 -11.36 -18.31
C SER A 188 10.55 -11.08 -17.81
N HIS A 189 11.56 -11.04 -18.68
CA HIS A 189 12.93 -10.70 -18.30
C HIS A 189 13.12 -9.24 -17.84
N ARG A 190 12.14 -8.34 -18.07
CA ARG A 190 12.15 -6.96 -17.55
C ARG A 190 11.33 -6.80 -16.31
N ILE A 191 10.10 -7.36 -16.31
CA ILE A 191 9.15 -7.20 -15.18
C ILE A 191 9.61 -7.98 -13.96
N LEU A 192 10.00 -9.25 -14.16
CA LEU A 192 10.42 -10.16 -13.08
C LEU A 192 11.45 -11.18 -13.60
N PRO A 193 12.75 -10.86 -13.64
CA PRO A 193 13.80 -11.76 -14.13
C PRO A 193 14.16 -12.83 -13.09
N GLU A 194 13.15 -13.52 -12.57
CA GLU A 194 13.31 -14.55 -11.54
C GLU A 194 12.79 -15.90 -12.04
N TYR A 195 13.28 -16.98 -11.43
CA TYR A 195 12.77 -18.34 -11.63
C TYR A 195 11.31 -18.45 -11.17
N ARG A 196 10.71 -19.64 -11.14
CA ARG A 196 9.28 -19.89 -10.84
C ARG A 196 8.38 -19.38 -11.96
N GLU A 197 8.22 -20.20 -12.97
CA GLU A 197 7.50 -19.87 -14.21
C GLU A 197 6.06 -19.44 -14.00
N TYR A 198 5.36 -20.00 -13.01
CA TYR A 198 3.96 -19.65 -12.73
C TYR A 198 3.85 -18.22 -12.17
N GLU A 199 4.57 -17.91 -11.10
CA GLU A 199 4.51 -16.57 -10.46
C GLU A 199 5.03 -15.50 -11.42
N ARG A 200 6.09 -15.79 -12.20
CA ARG A 200 6.61 -14.88 -13.21
C ARG A 200 5.56 -14.63 -14.29
N THR A 201 4.97 -15.68 -14.87
CA THR A 201 3.96 -15.54 -15.92
C THR A 201 2.71 -14.81 -15.40
N SER A 202 2.23 -15.14 -14.21
CA SER A 202 1.11 -14.43 -13.57
C SER A 202 1.39 -12.95 -13.41
N THR A 203 2.56 -12.59 -12.88
CA THR A 203 2.97 -11.18 -12.68
C THR A 203 3.03 -10.42 -13.99
N VAL A 204 3.61 -11.01 -15.04
CA VAL A 204 3.73 -10.39 -16.37
C VAL A 204 2.36 -10.25 -17.04
N VAL A 205 1.48 -11.21 -16.87
CA VAL A 205 0.08 -11.16 -17.36
C VAL A 205 -0.68 -10.04 -16.65
N VAL A 206 -0.56 -9.93 -15.32
CA VAL A 206 -1.18 -8.83 -14.57
C VAL A 206 -0.65 -7.49 -15.07
N ASN A 207 0.65 -7.37 -15.32
CA ASN A 207 1.23 -6.15 -15.89
C ASN A 207 0.60 -5.82 -17.25
N ALA A 208 0.58 -6.77 -18.19
CA ALA A 208 0.02 -6.58 -19.53
C ALA A 208 -1.48 -6.23 -19.46
N TYR A 209 -2.23 -6.87 -18.56
CA TYR A 209 -3.65 -6.63 -18.35
C TYR A 209 -3.96 -5.21 -17.89
N LEU A 210 -3.08 -4.63 -17.09
CA LEU A 210 -3.25 -3.28 -16.53
C LEU A 210 -2.65 -2.18 -17.42
N ALA A 211 -1.61 -2.48 -18.23
CA ALA A 211 -0.81 -1.49 -18.93
C ALA A 211 -1.61 -0.53 -19.82
N PRO A 212 -2.58 -0.94 -20.65
CA PRO A 212 -3.35 0.01 -21.45
C PRO A 212 -4.17 0.99 -20.61
N ARG A 213 -4.80 0.51 -19.52
CA ARG A 213 -5.67 1.32 -18.65
C ARG A 213 -4.86 2.35 -17.86
N VAL A 214 -3.78 1.92 -17.22
CA VAL A 214 -2.93 2.81 -16.42
C VAL A 214 -2.16 3.79 -17.30
N SER A 215 -1.65 3.34 -18.48
CA SER A 215 -1.01 4.25 -19.44
C SER A 215 -1.95 5.33 -19.95
N GLN A 216 -3.19 4.97 -20.29
CA GLN A 216 -4.19 5.95 -20.73
C GLN A 216 -4.49 6.98 -19.65
N TYR A 217 -4.69 6.52 -18.43
CA TYR A 217 -4.93 7.37 -17.28
C TYR A 217 -3.79 8.35 -17.02
N LEU A 218 -2.55 7.85 -16.92
CA LEU A 218 -1.38 8.68 -16.62
C LEU A 218 -1.06 9.67 -17.74
N ARG A 219 -1.20 9.26 -19.01
CA ARG A 219 -1.03 10.18 -20.15
C ARG A 219 -2.09 11.28 -20.15
N GLY A 220 -3.35 10.92 -19.86
CA GLY A 220 -4.43 11.90 -19.69
C GLY A 220 -4.11 12.91 -18.59
N LEU A 221 -3.70 12.41 -17.40
CA LEU A 221 -3.34 13.28 -16.28
C LEU A 221 -2.17 14.21 -16.63
N ILE A 222 -1.12 13.71 -17.30
CA ILE A 222 0.02 14.53 -17.74
C ILE A 222 -0.44 15.63 -18.72
N SER A 223 -1.32 15.29 -19.66
CA SER A 223 -1.87 16.25 -20.61
C SER A 223 -2.65 17.36 -19.91
N GLU A 224 -3.52 17.00 -18.97
CA GLU A 224 -4.31 17.97 -18.22
C GLU A 224 -3.43 18.84 -17.29
N LEU A 225 -2.38 18.27 -16.67
CA LEU A 225 -1.40 19.04 -15.90
C LEU A 225 -0.66 20.08 -16.76
N ALA A 226 -0.37 19.75 -18.01
CA ALA A 226 0.22 20.70 -18.97
C ALA A 226 -0.73 21.85 -19.30
N HIS A 227 -2.05 21.60 -19.34
CA HIS A 227 -3.05 22.66 -19.50
C HIS A 227 -3.25 23.51 -18.23
N LEU A 228 -3.19 22.89 -17.06
CA LEU A 228 -3.31 23.59 -15.77
C LEU A 228 -2.11 24.51 -15.50
N MET A 229 -0.93 24.13 -15.99
CA MET A 229 0.33 24.84 -15.80
C MET A 229 1.01 25.14 -17.15
N PRO A 230 0.44 26.01 -17.99
CA PRO A 230 0.92 26.21 -19.37
C PRO A 230 2.34 26.76 -19.44
N ASP A 231 2.77 27.51 -18.43
CA ASP A 231 4.12 28.08 -18.33
C ASP A 231 5.15 27.11 -17.73
N ALA A 232 4.71 25.90 -17.35
CA ALA A 232 5.57 24.88 -16.73
C ALA A 232 5.96 23.79 -17.74
N ALA A 233 7.26 23.64 -18.02
CA ALA A 233 7.75 22.53 -18.80
C ALA A 233 7.77 21.23 -17.96
N SER A 234 7.32 20.11 -18.55
CA SER A 234 7.49 18.80 -17.90
C SER A 234 8.98 18.47 -17.78
N ARG A 235 9.45 18.17 -16.58
CA ARG A 235 10.84 17.76 -16.34
C ARG A 235 11.24 16.49 -17.09
N LEU A 236 10.27 15.68 -17.49
CA LEU A 236 10.46 14.50 -18.33
C LEU A 236 10.86 14.87 -19.78
N GLN A 237 10.40 16.03 -20.29
CA GLN A 237 10.82 16.55 -21.58
C GLN A 237 12.16 17.30 -21.51
N ALA A 238 12.51 17.84 -20.33
CA ALA A 238 13.73 18.63 -20.10
C ALA A 238 15.01 17.80 -19.85
N GLY A 239 14.96 16.47 -19.97
CA GLY A 239 16.09 15.55 -19.72
C GLY A 239 17.31 15.75 -20.65
N ARG A 240 17.35 16.77 -21.51
CA ARG A 240 18.44 17.06 -22.45
C ARG A 240 18.93 18.50 -22.51
N GLU A 241 18.34 19.44 -21.81
CA GLU A 241 18.84 20.82 -21.92
C GLU A 241 19.31 21.39 -20.57
N ARG A 242 20.57 21.87 -20.59
CA ARG A 242 21.16 22.67 -19.53
C ARG A 242 20.30 23.93 -19.31
N PRO A 243 20.20 24.46 -18.07
CA PRO A 243 19.53 25.74 -17.86
C PRO A 243 20.17 26.80 -18.76
N LEU A 244 19.36 27.40 -19.61
CA LEU A 244 19.76 28.53 -20.44
C LEU A 244 20.26 29.64 -19.50
N LYS A 245 21.55 29.89 -19.53
CA LYS A 245 22.14 31.12 -18.98
C LYS A 245 21.57 32.31 -19.78
N ASN A 246 20.91 33.21 -19.09
CA ASN A 246 20.34 34.46 -19.56
C ASN A 246 18.89 34.43 -20.07
N ASN A 247 17.93 34.30 -19.13
CA ASN A 247 16.75 35.17 -19.12
C ASN A 247 16.09 35.11 -17.73
N ARG A 248 15.72 36.25 -17.17
CA ARG A 248 15.12 36.39 -15.82
C ARG A 248 13.65 35.94 -15.75
N GLN A 249 13.18 35.07 -16.63
CA GLN A 249 11.90 34.36 -16.48
C GLN A 249 12.20 33.02 -15.83
N THR A 250 11.76 32.85 -14.61
CA THR A 250 11.79 31.57 -13.89
C THR A 250 10.94 30.56 -14.64
N ALA A 251 11.59 29.66 -15.38
CA ALA A 251 10.89 28.54 -16.01
C ALA A 251 10.30 27.66 -14.90
N HIS A 252 8.99 27.50 -14.88
CA HIS A 252 8.30 26.60 -13.98
C HIS A 252 8.40 25.17 -14.51
N PHE A 253 8.61 24.20 -13.62
CA PHE A 253 8.67 22.79 -13.97
C PHE A 253 7.68 22.02 -13.11
N TYR A 254 7.11 20.92 -13.63
CA TYR A 254 6.40 19.97 -12.82
C TYR A 254 6.99 18.57 -13.01
N ALA A 255 6.93 17.76 -11.95
CA ALA A 255 7.28 16.34 -11.98
C ALA A 255 6.10 15.53 -11.44
N LEU A 256 5.67 14.51 -12.19
CA LEU A 256 4.66 13.56 -11.73
C LEU A 256 5.32 12.22 -11.46
N ARG A 257 5.21 11.76 -10.23
CA ARG A 257 5.62 10.43 -9.79
C ARG A 257 4.42 9.66 -9.27
N VAL A 258 4.50 8.37 -9.32
CA VAL A 258 3.45 7.47 -8.83
C VAL A 258 4.02 6.62 -7.71
N MET A 259 3.27 6.51 -6.62
CA MET A 259 3.59 5.64 -5.50
C MET A 259 3.55 4.18 -5.94
N GLN A 260 4.52 3.39 -5.52
CA GLN A 260 4.57 1.96 -5.78
C GLN A 260 4.28 1.13 -4.53
N SER A 261 3.90 -0.11 -4.74
CA SER A 261 3.54 -1.10 -3.71
C SER A 261 4.66 -1.36 -2.69
N SER A 262 5.92 -1.16 -3.07
CA SER A 262 7.09 -1.36 -2.20
C SER A 262 7.43 -0.16 -1.31
N GLY A 263 6.62 0.89 -1.33
CA GLY A 263 6.76 2.05 -0.43
C GLY A 263 7.60 3.20 -0.97
N GLY A 264 8.01 3.16 -2.24
CA GLY A 264 8.68 4.27 -2.92
C GLY A 264 7.84 4.87 -4.03
N SER A 265 8.38 5.86 -4.71
CA SER A 265 7.79 6.44 -5.92
C SER A 265 8.62 6.11 -7.15
N ILE A 266 7.96 6.06 -8.30
CA ILE A 266 8.54 5.86 -9.64
C ILE A 266 8.01 6.94 -10.58
N SER A 267 8.72 7.19 -11.68
CA SER A 267 8.23 8.13 -12.70
C SER A 267 6.90 7.65 -13.29
N ALA A 268 6.06 8.58 -13.74
CA ALA A 268 4.79 8.24 -14.38
C ALA A 268 5.00 7.37 -15.64
N GLU A 269 6.11 7.55 -16.36
CA GLU A 269 6.47 6.71 -17.50
C GLU A 269 6.73 5.25 -17.08
N THR A 270 7.51 5.04 -16.01
CA THR A 270 7.74 3.69 -15.47
C THR A 270 6.42 3.06 -14.98
N ALA A 271 5.59 3.83 -14.27
CA ALA A 271 4.29 3.35 -13.80
C ALA A 271 3.35 2.96 -14.96
N ALA A 272 3.41 3.68 -16.09
CA ALA A 272 2.67 3.35 -17.30
C ALA A 272 3.14 2.04 -17.97
N ASN A 273 4.43 1.76 -17.92
CA ASN A 273 5.03 0.54 -18.50
C ASN A 273 4.99 -0.66 -17.54
N GLU A 274 5.09 -0.40 -16.24
CA GLU A 274 5.12 -1.42 -15.18
C GLU A 274 4.01 -1.18 -14.13
N PRO A 275 2.73 -1.11 -14.54
CA PRO A 275 1.61 -0.79 -13.64
C PRO A 275 1.41 -1.82 -12.52
N VAL A 276 1.89 -3.04 -12.67
CA VAL A 276 1.88 -4.06 -11.61
C VAL A 276 2.54 -3.55 -10.33
N ARG A 277 3.53 -2.65 -10.42
CA ARG A 277 4.21 -2.04 -9.27
C ARG A 277 3.36 -1.03 -8.51
N THR A 278 2.23 -0.59 -9.04
CA THR A 278 1.37 0.44 -8.44
C THR A 278 0.12 -0.12 -7.74
N ILE A 279 -0.04 -1.44 -7.73
CA ILE A 279 -1.16 -2.11 -7.06
C ILE A 279 -1.00 -1.95 -5.53
N LEU A 280 -2.07 -1.53 -4.82
CA LEU A 280 -2.06 -1.25 -3.37
C LEU A 280 -1.10 -0.11 -2.96
N SER A 281 -0.89 0.88 -3.82
CA SER A 281 0.02 2.01 -3.54
C SER A 281 -0.49 2.97 -2.46
N GLY A 282 -1.81 3.15 -2.29
CA GLY A 282 -2.40 3.98 -1.24
C GLY A 282 -2.05 3.49 0.17
N PRO A 283 -2.41 2.24 0.54
CA PRO A 283 -2.02 1.66 1.83
C PRO A 283 -0.50 1.69 2.07
N ALA A 284 0.32 1.48 1.03
CA ALA A 284 1.77 1.57 1.13
C ALA A 284 2.24 2.97 1.60
N GLY A 285 1.59 4.04 1.13
CA GLY A 285 1.86 5.39 1.59
C GLY A 285 1.66 5.53 3.11
N GLY A 286 0.53 5.05 3.63
CA GLY A 286 0.24 5.08 5.06
C GLY A 286 1.31 4.40 5.92
N VAL A 287 1.78 3.22 5.49
CA VAL A 287 2.85 2.49 6.21
C VAL A 287 4.19 3.23 6.16
N VAL A 288 4.53 3.85 5.03
CA VAL A 288 5.76 4.68 4.90
C VAL A 288 5.72 5.88 5.85
N ALA A 289 4.58 6.58 5.91
CA ALA A 289 4.41 7.67 6.88
C ALA A 289 4.54 7.16 8.31
N ALA A 290 3.88 6.04 8.61
CA ALA A 290 3.87 5.45 9.94
C ALA A 290 5.28 5.13 10.45
N ALA A 291 6.10 4.47 9.64
CA ALA A 291 7.49 4.16 9.99
C ALA A 291 8.31 5.43 10.30
N LYS A 292 8.12 6.50 9.50
CA LYS A 292 8.84 7.77 9.71
C LYS A 292 8.38 8.53 10.95
N ILE A 293 7.06 8.65 11.15
CA ILE A 293 6.49 9.36 12.31
C ILE A 293 6.80 8.61 13.60
N ALA A 294 6.71 7.29 13.59
CA ALA A 294 7.05 6.46 14.73
C ALA A 294 8.53 6.60 15.14
N ALA A 295 9.44 6.64 14.17
CA ALA A 295 10.87 6.90 14.43
C ALA A 295 11.09 8.28 15.08
N LEU A 296 10.38 9.33 14.64
CA LEU A 296 10.43 10.66 15.26
C LEU A 296 9.88 10.62 16.69
N ALA A 297 8.81 9.86 16.94
CA ALA A 297 8.23 9.67 18.27
C ALA A 297 9.09 8.76 19.20
N GLY A 298 10.20 8.20 18.71
CA GLY A 298 11.06 7.28 19.48
C GLY A 298 10.53 5.85 19.60
N GLU A 299 9.57 5.48 18.76
CA GLU A 299 8.90 4.17 18.75
C GLU A 299 9.13 3.43 17.42
N PRO A 300 10.33 2.93 17.14
CA PRO A 300 10.65 2.32 15.84
C PRO A 300 9.89 1.01 15.56
N ASN A 301 9.39 0.35 16.59
CA ASN A 301 8.63 -0.88 16.47
C ASN A 301 7.13 -0.56 16.58
N ILE A 302 6.42 -0.65 15.46
CA ILE A 302 4.99 -0.36 15.41
C ILE A 302 4.21 -1.42 14.66
N ILE A 303 2.95 -1.54 15.01
CA ILE A 303 1.93 -2.16 14.18
C ILE A 303 1.06 -1.02 13.65
N THR A 304 0.97 -0.88 12.33
CA THR A 304 0.11 0.13 11.70
C THR A 304 -1.34 -0.34 11.69
N PHE A 305 -2.25 0.60 11.85
CA PHE A 305 -3.68 0.36 11.87
C PHE A 305 -4.38 1.49 11.11
N ASP A 306 -4.65 1.26 9.84
CA ASP A 306 -5.38 2.18 8.96
C ASP A 306 -6.82 1.73 8.80
N MET A 307 -7.77 2.42 9.41
CA MET A 307 -9.19 2.12 9.25
C MET A 307 -9.88 3.23 8.46
N GLY A 308 -10.23 2.88 7.24
CA GLY A 308 -11.04 3.70 6.35
C GLY A 308 -12.55 3.42 6.45
N GLY A 309 -13.28 3.82 5.39
CA GLY A 309 -14.72 3.55 5.29
C GLY A 309 -15.07 2.11 4.93
N THR A 310 -14.21 1.39 4.18
CA THR A 310 -14.52 0.06 3.62
C THR A 310 -13.71 -1.07 4.23
N SER A 311 -12.46 -0.81 4.58
CA SER A 311 -11.49 -1.80 5.03
C SER A 311 -10.58 -1.26 6.13
N THR A 312 -9.85 -2.17 6.73
CA THR A 312 -8.74 -1.89 7.63
C THR A 312 -7.49 -2.56 7.10
N ASP A 313 -6.41 -1.78 6.99
CA ASP A 313 -5.09 -2.22 6.57
C ASP A 313 -4.14 -2.23 7.77
N VAL A 314 -3.45 -3.36 7.97
CA VAL A 314 -2.50 -3.53 9.07
C VAL A 314 -1.16 -4.01 8.53
N ALA A 315 -0.06 -3.48 9.07
CA ALA A 315 1.28 -3.89 8.74
C ALA A 315 2.20 -3.82 9.96
N LEU A 316 3.28 -4.58 9.96
CA LEU A 316 4.29 -4.57 11.02
C LEU A 316 5.54 -3.84 10.52
N CYS A 317 6.08 -2.93 11.35
CA CYS A 317 7.32 -2.21 11.08
C CYS A 317 8.29 -2.38 12.24
N GLN A 318 9.53 -2.71 11.94
CA GLN A 318 10.66 -2.74 12.89
C GLN A 318 11.75 -1.79 12.39
N GLY A 319 11.52 -0.49 12.62
CA GLY A 319 12.33 0.58 12.03
C GLY A 319 11.98 0.88 10.57
N GLU A 320 11.72 -0.15 9.76
CA GLU A 320 11.29 -0.05 8.35
C GLU A 320 10.05 -0.89 8.12
N ALA A 321 9.29 -0.58 7.06
CA ALA A 321 8.17 -1.38 6.61
C ALA A 321 8.65 -2.75 6.10
N ALA A 322 8.06 -3.83 6.58
CA ALA A 322 8.33 -5.16 6.06
C ALA A 322 7.85 -5.27 4.60
N THR A 323 8.64 -5.92 3.75
CA THR A 323 8.27 -6.19 2.36
C THR A 323 8.24 -7.69 2.08
N THR A 324 7.32 -8.10 1.21
CA THR A 324 7.20 -9.47 0.74
C THR A 324 7.20 -9.53 -0.78
N ASN A 325 7.63 -10.65 -1.35
CA ASN A 325 7.48 -10.96 -2.78
C ASN A 325 6.40 -12.03 -3.01
N GLU A 326 5.75 -12.48 -1.96
CA GLU A 326 4.71 -13.50 -2.00
C GLU A 326 3.36 -12.86 -1.72
N SER A 327 2.87 -12.05 -2.67
CA SER A 327 1.56 -11.44 -2.59
C SER A 327 0.58 -12.16 -3.50
N THR A 328 -0.66 -12.30 -3.02
CA THR A 328 -1.77 -12.85 -3.81
C THR A 328 -2.91 -11.85 -3.80
N ILE A 329 -3.31 -11.37 -4.96
CA ILE A 329 -4.42 -10.44 -5.12
C ILE A 329 -5.50 -11.11 -5.97
N THR A 330 -6.71 -11.23 -5.45
CA THR A 330 -7.83 -11.96 -6.09
C THR A 330 -7.47 -13.38 -6.57
N GLY A 331 -6.62 -14.07 -5.81
CA GLY A 331 -6.16 -15.43 -6.16
C GLY A 331 -5.04 -15.47 -7.21
N LEU A 332 -4.54 -14.32 -7.67
CA LEU A 332 -3.44 -14.21 -8.63
C LEU A 332 -2.13 -13.92 -7.89
N PRO A 333 -1.09 -14.76 -8.02
CA PRO A 333 0.20 -14.46 -7.41
C PRO A 333 0.90 -13.31 -8.15
N ILE A 334 1.44 -12.39 -7.38
CA ILE A 334 2.21 -11.25 -7.83
C ILE A 334 3.54 -11.25 -7.09
N ALA A 335 4.61 -11.55 -7.78
CA ALA A 335 5.93 -11.81 -7.17
C ALA A 335 6.88 -10.60 -7.25
N ILE A 336 6.37 -9.38 -7.29
CA ILE A 336 7.16 -8.17 -7.11
C ILE A 336 7.21 -7.77 -5.63
N PRO A 337 8.23 -6.99 -5.20
CA PRO A 337 8.25 -6.46 -3.85
C PRO A 337 7.05 -5.57 -3.56
N VAL A 338 6.31 -5.90 -2.51
CA VAL A 338 5.21 -5.09 -1.97
C VAL A 338 5.39 -4.93 -0.46
N ILE A 339 4.91 -3.85 0.12
CA ILE A 339 4.81 -3.76 1.58
C ILE A 339 3.86 -4.86 2.06
N ASP A 340 4.25 -5.55 3.11
CA ASP A 340 3.50 -6.67 3.67
C ASP A 340 2.33 -6.15 4.50
N ILE A 341 1.24 -5.84 3.80
CA ILE A 341 -0.01 -5.31 4.35
C ILE A 341 -1.05 -6.41 4.35
N HIS A 342 -1.73 -6.59 5.46
CA HIS A 342 -2.91 -7.45 5.55
C HIS A 342 -4.17 -6.60 5.64
N THR A 343 -5.10 -6.84 4.71
CA THR A 343 -6.37 -6.11 4.61
C THR A 343 -7.52 -6.97 5.11
N VAL A 344 -8.37 -6.39 5.96
CA VAL A 344 -9.62 -7.02 6.39
C VAL A 344 -10.82 -6.13 6.02
N GLY A 345 -11.91 -6.75 5.56
CA GLY A 345 -13.17 -6.05 5.22
C GLY A 345 -13.91 -5.59 6.47
N ALA A 346 -13.28 -4.72 7.25
CA ALA A 346 -13.80 -4.10 8.46
C ALA A 346 -13.49 -2.60 8.42
N GLY A 347 -14.47 -1.77 8.14
CA GLY A 347 -14.34 -0.33 8.05
C GLY A 347 -15.56 0.38 8.63
N GLY A 348 -15.59 1.71 8.60
CA GLY A 348 -16.72 2.51 9.10
C GLY A 348 -18.05 2.18 8.42
N GLY A 349 -18.02 1.86 7.12
CA GLY A 349 -19.22 1.48 6.34
C GLY A 349 -19.54 -0.01 6.38
N SER A 350 -18.81 -0.84 7.13
CA SER A 350 -19.10 -2.27 7.23
C SER A 350 -20.51 -2.50 7.79
N ILE A 351 -21.28 -3.29 7.06
CA ILE A 351 -22.70 -3.52 7.33
C ILE A 351 -22.86 -4.58 8.42
N ALA A 352 -23.73 -4.30 9.39
CA ALA A 352 -24.12 -5.23 10.42
C ALA A 352 -25.41 -5.97 10.04
N TYR A 353 -25.47 -7.27 10.29
CA TYR A 353 -26.63 -8.12 10.00
C TYR A 353 -26.63 -9.35 10.93
N LEU A 354 -27.76 -10.04 10.98
CA LEU A 354 -27.87 -11.33 11.67
C LEU A 354 -27.78 -12.46 10.62
N ASP A 355 -26.91 -13.43 10.86
CA ASP A 355 -26.80 -14.59 9.98
C ASP A 355 -27.95 -15.58 10.17
N GLY A 356 -28.01 -16.63 9.36
CA GLY A 356 -29.08 -17.65 9.42
C GLY A 356 -29.19 -18.36 10.77
N GLY A 357 -28.16 -18.30 11.63
CA GLY A 357 -28.16 -18.81 13.00
C GLY A 357 -28.53 -17.75 14.05
N GLY A 358 -28.78 -16.51 13.64
CA GLY A 358 -29.10 -15.40 14.52
C GLY A 358 -27.89 -14.73 15.19
N ALA A 359 -26.66 -15.05 14.77
CA ALA A 359 -25.47 -14.39 15.28
C ALA A 359 -25.22 -13.04 14.58
N LEU A 360 -24.85 -12.03 15.37
CA LEU A 360 -24.48 -10.71 14.83
C LEU A 360 -23.18 -10.81 14.04
N ARG A 361 -23.22 -10.38 12.78
CA ARG A 361 -22.07 -10.27 11.87
C ARG A 361 -21.85 -8.82 11.46
N VAL A 362 -20.61 -8.45 11.22
CA VAL A 362 -20.21 -7.13 10.72
C VAL A 362 -19.21 -7.30 9.59
N GLY A 363 -19.57 -6.82 8.39
CA GLY A 363 -18.78 -7.04 7.19
C GLY A 363 -18.84 -8.50 6.68
N PRO A 364 -18.06 -8.87 5.65
CA PRO A 364 -17.12 -8.01 4.90
C PRO A 364 -17.80 -7.01 3.94
N GLU A 365 -19.13 -7.12 3.73
CA GLU A 365 -19.89 -6.21 2.88
C GLU A 365 -19.87 -4.79 3.50
N SER A 366 -19.64 -3.78 2.66
CA SER A 366 -19.63 -2.38 3.04
C SER A 366 -20.68 -1.60 2.28
N ALA A 367 -21.27 -0.61 2.93
CA ALA A 367 -22.19 0.36 2.31
C ALA A 367 -21.46 1.30 1.33
N GLY A 368 -20.13 1.29 1.32
CA GLY A 368 -19.33 2.18 0.46
C GLY A 368 -19.54 3.65 0.74
N ALA A 369 -19.34 4.47 -0.30
CA ALA A 369 -19.65 5.89 -0.27
C ALA A 369 -21.10 6.18 -0.70
N ASP A 370 -21.64 5.38 -1.59
CA ASP A 370 -23.01 5.43 -2.11
C ASP A 370 -23.59 4.00 -2.11
N PRO A 371 -24.72 3.77 -1.43
CA PRO A 371 -25.54 4.71 -0.64
C PRO A 371 -24.90 5.19 0.67
N GLY A 372 -23.82 4.57 1.16
CA GLY A 372 -23.13 4.90 2.39
C GLY A 372 -23.83 4.45 3.67
N PRO A 373 -23.27 4.77 4.85
CA PRO A 373 -23.93 4.65 6.14
C PRO A 373 -25.30 5.34 6.19
N ALA A 374 -26.22 4.83 7.01
CA ALA A 374 -27.55 5.42 7.14
C ALA A 374 -27.50 6.89 7.58
N CYS A 375 -26.57 7.23 8.47
CA CYS A 375 -26.34 8.60 8.92
C CYS A 375 -25.83 9.57 7.85
N TYR A 376 -25.44 9.08 6.65
CA TYR A 376 -25.09 9.94 5.51
C TYR A 376 -26.32 10.35 4.68
N GLY A 377 -27.51 9.91 5.09
CA GLY A 377 -28.80 10.34 4.54
C GLY A 377 -29.39 9.43 3.45
N ARG A 378 -28.62 8.50 2.86
CA ARG A 378 -29.09 7.60 1.79
C ARG A 378 -29.10 6.12 2.18
N GLY A 379 -28.20 5.70 3.06
CA GLY A 379 -28.11 4.32 3.52
C GLY A 379 -29.35 3.82 4.25
N ALA A 380 -29.62 2.53 4.16
CA ALA A 380 -30.77 1.86 4.81
C ALA A 380 -30.38 0.68 5.70
N ARG A 381 -29.09 0.35 5.80
CA ARG A 381 -28.58 -0.77 6.59
C ARG A 381 -27.66 -0.24 7.70
N PRO A 382 -27.68 -0.85 8.91
CA PRO A 382 -26.84 -0.41 10.01
C PRO A 382 -25.37 -0.67 9.72
N THR A 383 -24.51 0.32 10.02
CA THR A 383 -23.06 0.24 9.81
C THR A 383 -22.29 0.54 11.11
N VAL A 384 -20.98 0.34 11.08
CA VAL A 384 -20.06 0.71 12.18
C VAL A 384 -20.12 2.23 12.47
N THR A 385 -20.22 3.06 11.41
CA THR A 385 -20.36 4.53 11.56
C THR A 385 -21.66 4.89 12.27
N ASP A 386 -22.78 4.27 11.90
CA ASP A 386 -24.06 4.48 12.57
C ASP A 386 -24.01 4.07 14.04
N ALA A 387 -23.35 2.94 14.34
CA ALA A 387 -23.15 2.47 15.72
C ALA A 387 -22.32 3.47 16.54
N ASN A 388 -21.20 3.98 16.00
CA ASN A 388 -20.40 4.99 16.68
C ASN A 388 -21.17 6.30 16.91
N LEU A 389 -22.01 6.71 15.96
CA LEU A 389 -22.87 7.90 16.11
C LEU A 389 -23.92 7.71 17.23
N VAL A 390 -24.61 6.58 17.26
CA VAL A 390 -25.59 6.26 18.29
C VAL A 390 -24.96 6.19 19.68
N LEU A 391 -23.71 5.72 19.77
CA LEU A 391 -22.95 5.70 21.02
C LEU A 391 -22.38 7.07 21.43
N GLY A 392 -22.59 8.12 20.62
CA GLY A 392 -22.16 9.49 20.90
C GLY A 392 -20.67 9.75 20.65
N ARG A 393 -20.00 8.95 19.81
CA ARG A 393 -18.55 9.01 19.59
C ARG A 393 -18.13 9.98 18.48
N PHE A 394 -19.05 10.79 17.96
CA PHE A 394 -18.77 11.87 17.01
C PHE A 394 -19.11 13.23 17.62
N ALA A 395 -18.40 14.25 17.16
CA ALA A 395 -18.71 15.61 17.57
C ALA A 395 -20.05 16.08 16.99
N PRO A 396 -20.78 16.94 17.70
CA PRO A 396 -22.07 17.49 17.23
C PRO A 396 -21.95 18.23 15.89
N GLU A 397 -20.78 18.81 15.60
CA GLU A 397 -20.48 19.55 14.38
C GLU A 397 -20.46 18.65 13.12
N GLY A 398 -20.43 17.32 13.29
CA GLY A 398 -20.33 16.37 12.19
C GLY A 398 -18.90 16.04 11.79
N LEU A 399 -18.71 15.58 10.54
CA LEU A 399 -17.42 15.20 10.00
C LEU A 399 -16.85 16.31 9.07
N LEU A 400 -15.57 16.19 8.74
CA LEU A 400 -14.85 17.11 7.82
C LEU A 400 -14.96 18.58 8.26
N GLY A 401 -14.76 18.84 9.56
CA GLY A 401 -14.84 20.19 10.10
C GLY A 401 -16.22 20.82 10.00
N GLY A 402 -17.28 20.00 9.96
CA GLY A 402 -18.67 20.46 9.85
C GLY A 402 -19.23 20.48 8.43
N ALA A 403 -18.40 20.20 7.42
CA ALA A 403 -18.86 20.16 6.03
C ALA A 403 -19.82 19.00 5.76
N MET A 404 -19.79 17.95 6.59
CA MET A 404 -20.66 16.78 6.48
C MET A 404 -21.45 16.58 7.77
N GLN A 405 -22.73 16.91 7.72
CA GLN A 405 -23.65 16.68 8.82
C GLN A 405 -24.10 15.22 8.86
N LEU A 406 -24.28 14.68 10.08
CA LEU A 406 -24.71 13.30 10.29
C LEU A 406 -26.17 13.24 10.74
N ASP A 407 -26.98 12.44 10.04
CA ASP A 407 -28.36 12.20 10.38
C ASP A 407 -28.48 11.18 11.53
N TYR A 408 -28.54 11.70 12.77
CA TYR A 408 -28.67 10.90 13.99
C TYR A 408 -29.97 10.09 14.01
N GLN A 409 -31.09 10.65 13.48
CA GLN A 409 -32.38 9.98 13.53
C GLN A 409 -32.39 8.73 12.62
N ARG A 410 -31.79 8.82 11.41
CA ARG A 410 -31.68 7.67 10.56
C ARG A 410 -30.77 6.59 11.16
N ALA A 411 -29.65 6.97 11.77
CA ALA A 411 -28.80 6.02 12.48
C ALA A 411 -29.56 5.30 13.59
N CYS A 412 -30.36 6.06 14.36
CA CYS A 412 -31.24 5.49 15.41
C CYS A 412 -32.25 4.50 14.82
N ALA A 413 -32.92 4.85 13.73
CA ALA A 413 -33.94 3.99 13.11
C ALA A 413 -33.36 2.61 12.66
N VAL A 414 -32.23 2.59 11.97
CA VAL A 414 -31.63 1.32 11.56
C VAL A 414 -31.08 0.50 12.73
N MET A 415 -30.61 1.16 13.80
CA MET A 415 -30.19 0.47 15.04
C MET A 415 -31.39 -0.09 15.83
N ASP A 416 -32.53 0.61 15.86
CA ASP A 416 -33.76 0.12 16.51
C ASP A 416 -34.29 -1.12 15.79
N ASP A 417 -34.25 -1.15 14.45
CA ASP A 417 -34.68 -2.31 13.68
C ASP A 417 -33.75 -3.51 13.90
N LEU A 418 -32.45 -3.31 13.98
CA LEU A 418 -31.52 -4.36 14.35
C LEU A 418 -31.75 -4.85 15.78
N ALA A 419 -31.93 -3.94 16.73
CA ALA A 419 -32.20 -4.26 18.15
C ALA A 419 -33.49 -5.07 18.30
N LYS A 420 -34.56 -4.74 17.53
CA LYS A 420 -35.82 -5.52 17.50
C LYS A 420 -35.58 -6.94 17.01
N GLN A 421 -34.83 -7.12 15.86
CA GLN A 421 -34.51 -8.42 15.34
C GLN A 421 -33.72 -9.27 16.36
N MET A 422 -32.66 -8.68 16.95
CA MET A 422 -31.88 -9.32 18.01
C MET A 422 -32.72 -9.71 19.22
N SER A 423 -33.70 -8.86 19.62
CA SER A 423 -34.57 -9.12 20.73
C SER A 423 -35.50 -10.30 20.49
N VAL A 424 -36.02 -10.45 19.26
CA VAL A 424 -36.87 -11.57 18.87
C VAL A 424 -36.08 -12.89 18.94
N ILE A 425 -34.87 -12.92 18.41
CA ILE A 425 -34.03 -14.12 18.36
C ILE A 425 -33.52 -14.52 19.75
N SER A 426 -33.04 -13.56 20.53
CA SER A 426 -32.49 -13.80 21.87
C SER A 426 -33.56 -13.99 22.95
N ARG A 427 -34.84 -13.68 22.65
CA ARG A 427 -35.97 -13.64 23.62
C ARG A 427 -35.67 -12.72 24.80
N ARG A 428 -34.88 -11.68 24.63
CA ARG A 428 -34.52 -10.67 25.64
C ARG A 428 -34.61 -9.29 25.00
N ARG A 429 -35.06 -8.29 25.79
CA ARG A 429 -35.08 -6.91 25.31
C ARG A 429 -33.63 -6.41 25.11
N ILE A 430 -33.28 -6.05 23.90
CA ILE A 430 -31.99 -5.45 23.51
C ILE A 430 -32.26 -3.97 23.21
N SER A 431 -31.51 -3.07 23.86
CA SER A 431 -31.61 -1.63 23.57
C SER A 431 -30.82 -1.30 22.31
N ARG A 432 -31.09 -0.14 21.72
CA ARG A 432 -30.35 0.44 20.58
C ARG A 432 -28.86 0.51 20.88
N GLU A 433 -28.50 1.01 22.05
CA GLU A 433 -27.11 1.18 22.47
C GLU A 433 -26.41 -0.18 22.69
N SER A 434 -27.14 -1.18 23.14
CA SER A 434 -26.61 -2.54 23.28
C SER A 434 -26.36 -3.16 21.90
N ALA A 435 -27.25 -2.96 20.92
CA ALA A 435 -27.04 -3.40 19.54
C ALA A 435 -25.84 -2.69 18.91
N ALA A 436 -25.73 -1.36 19.06
CA ALA A 436 -24.61 -0.56 18.59
C ALA A 436 -23.29 -1.01 19.24
N SER A 437 -23.28 -1.24 20.56
CA SER A 437 -22.09 -1.77 21.27
C SER A 437 -21.71 -3.17 20.78
N GLY A 438 -22.69 -4.01 20.46
CA GLY A 438 -22.45 -5.34 19.85
C GLY A 438 -21.74 -5.24 18.49
N ILE A 439 -22.16 -4.29 17.64
CA ILE A 439 -21.49 -4.03 16.34
C ILE A 439 -20.01 -3.67 16.56
N ILE A 440 -19.73 -2.75 17.51
CA ILE A 440 -18.35 -2.34 17.81
C ILE A 440 -17.53 -3.52 18.35
N GLN A 441 -18.09 -4.37 19.19
CA GLN A 441 -17.39 -5.55 19.70
C GLN A 441 -17.03 -6.54 18.57
N VAL A 442 -17.97 -6.81 17.66
CA VAL A 442 -17.74 -7.73 16.53
C VAL A 442 -16.69 -7.18 15.56
N VAL A 443 -16.79 -5.90 15.20
CA VAL A 443 -15.80 -5.30 14.29
C VAL A 443 -14.41 -5.24 14.93
N ASN A 444 -14.31 -4.93 16.23
CA ASN A 444 -13.04 -4.95 16.96
C ASN A 444 -12.43 -6.36 16.98
N ALA A 445 -13.22 -7.42 17.18
CA ALA A 445 -12.74 -8.80 17.14
C ALA A 445 -12.20 -9.18 15.74
N ASN A 446 -12.83 -8.70 14.65
CA ASN A 446 -12.35 -8.92 13.29
C ASN A 446 -11.01 -8.20 13.06
N MET A 447 -10.87 -6.96 13.53
CA MET A 447 -9.63 -6.18 13.42
C MET A 447 -8.52 -6.73 14.33
N GLU A 448 -8.85 -7.18 15.54
CA GLU A 448 -7.91 -7.86 16.45
C GLU A 448 -7.29 -9.10 15.77
N ARG A 449 -8.11 -9.91 15.07
CA ARG A 449 -7.61 -11.07 14.31
C ARG A 449 -6.60 -10.66 13.25
N ALA A 450 -6.86 -9.57 12.51
CA ALA A 450 -5.93 -9.05 11.53
C ALA A 450 -4.59 -8.60 12.17
N LEU A 451 -4.66 -7.91 13.31
CA LEU A 451 -3.46 -7.51 14.06
C LEU A 451 -2.67 -8.72 14.58
N ARG A 452 -3.34 -9.80 15.04
CA ARG A 452 -2.70 -11.06 15.45
C ARG A 452 -1.98 -11.74 14.29
N LEU A 453 -2.58 -11.73 13.11
CA LEU A 453 -2.01 -12.36 11.91
C LEU A 453 -0.68 -11.72 11.52
N VAL A 454 -0.56 -10.40 11.58
CA VAL A 454 0.71 -9.72 11.25
C VAL A 454 1.72 -9.72 12.38
N SER A 455 1.33 -10.07 13.60
CA SER A 455 2.20 -10.09 14.79
C SER A 455 2.37 -11.49 15.37
N VAL A 456 1.43 -11.97 16.18
CA VAL A 456 1.54 -13.22 16.95
C VAL A 456 1.78 -14.42 16.05
N GLU A 457 1.04 -14.56 14.96
CA GLU A 457 1.17 -15.69 14.03
C GLU A 457 2.49 -15.70 13.27
N ARG A 458 3.19 -14.55 13.26
CA ARG A 458 4.55 -14.42 12.71
C ARG A 458 5.65 -14.46 13.77
N GLY A 459 5.31 -14.79 15.02
CA GLY A 459 6.25 -14.92 16.10
C GLY A 459 6.67 -13.59 16.76
N HIS A 460 5.94 -12.48 16.50
CA HIS A 460 6.20 -11.20 17.14
C HIS A 460 5.29 -11.00 18.35
N ASP A 461 5.87 -10.55 19.47
CA ASP A 461 5.15 -10.21 20.70
C ASP A 461 4.58 -8.78 20.60
N PRO A 462 3.24 -8.58 20.51
CA PRO A 462 2.63 -7.26 20.38
C PRO A 462 2.99 -6.29 21.51
N ARG A 463 3.33 -6.79 22.70
CA ARG A 463 3.72 -5.97 23.86
C ARG A 463 5.01 -5.18 23.65
N ARG A 464 5.79 -5.53 22.63
CA ARG A 464 7.04 -4.83 22.26
C ARG A 464 6.83 -3.77 21.18
N PHE A 465 5.59 -3.54 20.75
CA PHE A 465 5.23 -2.62 19.71
C PHE A 465 4.32 -1.52 20.22
N ALA A 466 4.27 -0.40 19.53
CA ALA A 466 3.20 0.58 19.65
C ALA A 466 2.18 0.39 18.53
N LEU A 467 0.90 0.66 18.78
CA LEU A 467 -0.14 0.67 17.76
C LEU A 467 -0.20 2.08 17.15
N LEU A 468 0.18 2.24 15.88
CA LEU A 468 0.07 3.52 15.21
C LEU A 468 -1.23 3.54 14.39
N SER A 469 -2.21 4.32 14.87
CA SER A 469 -3.56 4.36 14.34
C SER A 469 -3.79 5.60 13.48
N PHE A 470 -4.28 5.41 12.26
CA PHE A 470 -4.67 6.45 11.33
C PHE A 470 -5.89 6.04 10.50
N GLY A 471 -6.22 6.80 9.45
CA GLY A 471 -7.49 6.68 8.75
C GLY A 471 -8.62 7.43 9.46
N GLY A 472 -9.76 7.59 8.78
CA GLY A 472 -10.88 8.38 9.30
C GLY A 472 -11.57 7.79 10.54
N ALA A 473 -11.56 6.45 10.68
CA ALA A 473 -12.28 5.73 11.75
C ALA A 473 -11.32 5.09 12.78
N GLY A 474 -10.03 4.94 12.47
CA GLY A 474 -9.09 4.16 13.28
C GLY A 474 -8.97 4.60 14.73
N GLY A 475 -8.95 5.89 14.99
CA GLY A 475 -8.82 6.45 16.33
C GLY A 475 -9.95 6.08 17.30
N LEU A 476 -11.15 5.71 16.79
CA LEU A 476 -12.28 5.30 17.62
C LEU A 476 -12.14 3.88 18.21
N HIS A 477 -11.24 3.08 17.66
CA HIS A 477 -11.07 1.68 18.01
C HIS A 477 -9.68 1.37 18.62
N ALA A 478 -8.71 2.29 18.46
CA ALA A 478 -7.30 2.05 18.71
C ALA A 478 -6.99 1.62 20.16
N THR A 479 -7.56 2.29 21.17
CA THR A 479 -7.32 1.95 22.58
C THR A 479 -7.92 0.60 22.95
N ALA A 480 -9.14 0.28 22.47
CA ALA A 480 -9.77 -1.02 22.69
C ALA A 480 -8.96 -2.18 22.07
N LEU A 481 -8.42 -1.98 20.87
CA LEU A 481 -7.58 -2.97 20.20
C LEU A 481 -6.23 -3.15 20.90
N ALA A 482 -5.63 -2.04 21.36
CA ALA A 482 -4.40 -2.08 22.15
C ALA A 482 -4.62 -2.83 23.48
N ASP A 483 -5.76 -2.67 24.11
CA ASP A 483 -6.14 -3.43 25.33
C ASP A 483 -6.24 -4.93 25.04
N ALA A 484 -6.94 -5.33 23.98
CA ALA A 484 -7.13 -6.72 23.61
C ALA A 484 -5.82 -7.45 23.35
N LEU A 485 -4.82 -6.76 22.76
CA LEU A 485 -3.50 -7.28 22.43
C LEU A 485 -2.42 -6.99 23.48
N ARG A 486 -2.78 -6.28 24.57
CA ARG A 486 -1.85 -5.80 25.59
C ARG A 486 -0.72 -4.94 25.02
N ILE A 487 -1.00 -4.18 23.97
CA ILE A 487 -0.07 -3.19 23.43
C ILE A 487 -0.01 -2.00 24.38
N PRO A 488 1.18 -1.59 24.86
CA PRO A 488 1.29 -0.61 25.93
C PRO A 488 1.04 0.83 25.49
N ARG A 489 1.18 1.12 24.19
CA ARG A 489 1.13 2.49 23.65
C ARG A 489 0.39 2.55 22.32
N VAL A 490 -0.39 3.64 22.15
CA VAL A 490 -1.03 3.99 20.88
C VAL A 490 -0.50 5.35 20.43
N ILE A 491 -0.22 5.48 19.15
CA ILE A 491 0.17 6.73 18.51
C ILE A 491 -0.91 7.11 17.51
N SER A 492 -1.49 8.32 17.65
CA SER A 492 -2.29 8.92 16.60
C SER A 492 -1.46 10.05 15.98
N PRO A 493 -1.00 9.88 14.71
CA PRO A 493 -0.10 10.83 14.08
C PRO A 493 -0.79 12.14 13.72
N ILE A 494 -0.02 13.17 13.34
CA ILE A 494 -0.58 14.37 12.73
C ILE A 494 -1.32 14.04 11.43
N HIS A 495 -2.43 14.73 11.16
CA HIS A 495 -3.27 14.53 9.95
C HIS A 495 -3.66 13.07 9.69
N PRO A 496 -4.18 12.31 10.67
CA PRO A 496 -4.42 10.88 10.52
C PRO A 496 -5.43 10.57 9.40
N GLY A 497 -6.35 11.48 9.10
CA GLY A 497 -7.29 11.34 8.00
C GLY A 497 -6.69 11.44 6.60
N ALA A 498 -5.57 12.13 6.42
CA ALA A 498 -4.84 12.26 5.15
C ALA A 498 -3.42 11.67 5.23
N PHE A 499 -3.24 10.70 6.11
CA PHE A 499 -1.91 10.20 6.47
C PHE A 499 -1.22 9.43 5.33
N SER A 500 -1.98 8.72 4.50
CA SER A 500 -1.45 8.06 3.32
C SER A 500 -0.88 9.07 2.32
N ALA A 501 -1.55 10.21 2.10
CA ALA A 501 -1.03 11.29 1.26
C ALA A 501 0.27 11.89 1.84
N LEU A 502 0.41 11.96 3.18
CA LEU A 502 1.67 12.35 3.82
C LEU A 502 2.79 11.35 3.50
N GLY A 503 2.51 10.06 3.54
CA GLY A 503 3.49 9.03 3.21
C GLY A 503 3.89 9.05 1.74
N VAL A 504 2.94 9.29 0.86
CA VAL A 504 3.19 9.50 -0.57
C VAL A 504 4.14 10.69 -0.75
N LEU A 505 3.90 11.82 -0.09
CA LEU A 505 4.77 13.00 -0.10
C LEU A 505 6.18 12.69 0.48
N LEU A 506 6.25 11.88 1.52
CA LEU A 506 7.50 11.53 2.21
C LEU A 506 8.28 10.40 1.51
N SER A 507 7.76 9.79 0.44
CA SER A 507 8.39 8.67 -0.23
C SER A 507 9.70 9.07 -0.93
N ASP A 508 10.68 8.16 -0.94
CA ASP A 508 11.87 8.24 -1.77
C ASP A 508 11.60 7.63 -3.14
N VAL A 509 12.44 7.94 -4.12
CA VAL A 509 12.41 7.21 -5.40
C VAL A 509 13.09 5.86 -5.19
N ILE A 510 12.40 4.77 -5.53
CA ILE A 510 12.94 3.43 -5.38
C ILE A 510 13.03 2.76 -6.75
N ARG A 511 14.20 2.16 -7.03
CA ARG A 511 14.43 1.26 -8.16
C ARG A 511 14.88 -0.09 -7.61
N GLU A 512 14.30 -1.15 -8.13
CA GLU A 512 14.64 -2.51 -7.72
C GLU A 512 14.92 -3.37 -8.95
N SER A 513 16.03 -4.09 -8.88
CA SER A 513 16.40 -5.09 -9.86
C SER A 513 16.81 -6.37 -9.16
N SER A 514 16.44 -7.50 -9.74
CA SER A 514 16.77 -8.84 -9.22
C SER A 514 17.35 -9.70 -10.34
N ARG A 515 18.05 -10.76 -9.94
CA ARG A 515 18.57 -11.76 -10.89
C ARG A 515 18.65 -13.12 -10.22
N THR A 516 18.14 -14.14 -10.88
CA THR A 516 18.36 -15.53 -10.49
C THR A 516 19.81 -15.93 -10.75
N VAL A 517 20.47 -16.55 -9.75
CA VAL A 517 21.90 -16.95 -9.83
C VAL A 517 22.14 -18.43 -9.57
N MET A 518 21.28 -19.11 -8.83
CA MET A 518 21.34 -20.54 -8.47
C MET A 518 22.76 -21.00 -8.11
N LEU A 519 23.32 -20.49 -7.00
CA LEU A 519 24.66 -20.78 -6.53
C LEU A 519 24.62 -21.62 -5.25
N THR A 520 25.09 -22.86 -5.32
CA THR A 520 25.23 -23.72 -4.14
C THR A 520 26.49 -23.35 -3.36
N VAL A 521 26.35 -23.10 -2.07
CA VAL A 521 27.46 -22.84 -1.15
C VAL A 521 27.97 -24.18 -0.62
N SER A 522 29.04 -24.66 -1.21
CA SER A 522 29.74 -25.87 -0.79
C SER A 522 31.24 -25.63 -0.79
N GLY A 523 31.83 -25.49 0.37
CA GLY A 523 33.27 -25.58 0.64
C GLY A 523 34.20 -24.47 0.08
N ASN A 524 33.79 -23.64 -0.88
CA ASN A 524 34.62 -22.57 -1.46
C ASN A 524 33.94 -21.20 -1.39
N GLU A 525 33.75 -20.73 -0.15
CA GLU A 525 33.04 -19.47 0.13
C GLU A 525 33.65 -18.25 -0.56
N LYS A 526 35.00 -18.19 -0.70
CA LYS A 526 35.69 -17.05 -1.36
C LYS A 526 35.33 -16.92 -2.83
N ASN A 527 35.23 -18.02 -3.55
CA ASN A 527 34.89 -18.02 -4.99
C ASN A 527 33.41 -17.61 -5.15
N ILE A 528 32.53 -18.14 -4.32
CA ILE A 528 31.09 -17.81 -4.34
C ILE A 528 30.89 -16.34 -3.99
N ALA A 529 31.51 -15.82 -2.95
CA ALA A 529 31.48 -14.40 -2.61
C ALA A 529 31.96 -13.51 -3.77
N GLY A 530 32.98 -13.93 -4.49
CA GLY A 530 33.48 -13.22 -5.68
C GLY A 530 32.47 -13.22 -6.84
N ARG A 531 31.76 -14.33 -7.09
CA ARG A 531 30.70 -14.43 -8.11
C ARG A 531 29.50 -13.55 -7.74
N VAL A 532 29.04 -13.64 -6.49
CA VAL A 532 27.94 -12.85 -5.94
C VAL A 532 28.23 -11.35 -6.08
N ARG A 533 29.43 -10.89 -5.68
CA ARG A 533 29.83 -9.48 -5.79
C ARG A 533 29.82 -8.99 -7.25
N ARG A 534 30.30 -9.79 -8.21
CA ARG A 534 30.27 -9.43 -9.64
C ARG A 534 28.84 -9.28 -10.15
N SER A 535 27.95 -10.21 -9.80
CA SER A 535 26.53 -10.15 -10.18
C SER A 535 25.84 -8.92 -9.60
N PHE A 536 26.15 -8.56 -8.35
CA PHE A 536 25.63 -7.32 -7.74
C PHE A 536 26.14 -6.07 -8.47
N ALA A 537 27.41 -6.01 -8.83
CA ALA A 537 27.99 -4.85 -9.50
C ALA A 537 27.33 -4.51 -10.84
N GLU A 538 26.83 -5.52 -11.57
CA GLU A 538 26.07 -5.33 -12.80
C GLU A 538 24.69 -4.70 -12.52
N LEU A 539 23.93 -5.24 -11.56
CA LEU A 539 22.63 -4.71 -11.18
C LEU A 539 22.75 -3.29 -10.60
N GLU A 540 23.77 -3.02 -9.81
CA GLU A 540 24.04 -1.70 -9.24
C GLU A 540 24.30 -0.65 -10.31
N LYS A 541 25.09 -0.98 -11.35
CA LYS A 541 25.33 -0.08 -12.48
C LYS A 541 24.03 0.30 -13.18
N GLU A 542 23.15 -0.66 -13.36
CA GLU A 542 21.84 -0.43 -13.99
C GLU A 542 20.98 0.52 -13.14
N ILE A 543 20.80 0.21 -11.86
CA ILE A 543 20.02 1.02 -10.92
C ILE A 543 20.58 2.44 -10.78
N ILE A 544 21.92 2.58 -10.67
CA ILE A 544 22.55 3.90 -10.57
C ILE A 544 22.31 4.69 -11.86
N ARG A 545 22.38 4.05 -13.05
CA ARG A 545 22.09 4.69 -14.32
C ARG A 545 20.64 5.20 -14.37
N GLU A 546 19.69 4.39 -13.93
CA GLU A 546 18.26 4.77 -13.89
C GLU A 546 18.01 5.94 -12.94
N LEU A 547 18.53 5.87 -11.70
CA LEU A 547 18.38 6.94 -10.73
C LEU A 547 19.06 8.23 -11.18
N ARG A 548 20.21 8.14 -11.86
CA ARG A 548 20.87 9.32 -12.47
C ARG A 548 20.05 9.91 -13.61
N ALA A 549 19.39 9.09 -14.40
CA ALA A 549 18.49 9.56 -15.46
C ALA A 549 17.27 10.31 -14.86
N GLU A 550 16.86 9.99 -13.63
CA GLU A 550 15.85 10.72 -12.87
C GLU A 550 16.39 11.96 -12.13
N GLY A 551 17.68 12.28 -12.30
CA GLY A 551 18.30 13.51 -11.77
C GLY A 551 18.98 13.36 -10.41
N PHE A 552 19.12 12.14 -9.86
CA PHE A 552 19.80 11.93 -8.58
C PHE A 552 21.32 11.93 -8.74
N GLN A 553 22.00 12.71 -7.90
CA GLN A 553 23.47 12.65 -7.78
C GLN A 553 23.87 11.42 -6.98
N SER A 554 25.10 10.93 -7.20
CA SER A 554 25.61 9.73 -6.53
C SER A 554 25.60 9.79 -5.01
N THR A 555 25.73 10.98 -4.44
CA THR A 555 25.67 11.25 -2.99
C THR A 555 24.28 11.07 -2.39
N HIS A 556 23.23 11.13 -3.22
CA HIS A 556 21.84 10.92 -2.83
C HIS A 556 21.32 9.52 -3.20
N ILE A 557 22.20 8.63 -3.69
CA ILE A 557 21.84 7.25 -4.03
C ILE A 557 22.37 6.31 -2.93
N GLU A 558 21.46 5.60 -2.29
CA GLU A 558 21.75 4.52 -1.34
C GLU A 558 21.39 3.17 -1.97
N LEU A 559 22.24 2.16 -1.80
CA LEU A 559 22.01 0.81 -2.33
C LEU A 559 21.87 -0.20 -1.17
N LYS A 560 20.77 -0.95 -1.16
CA LYS A 560 20.58 -2.11 -0.27
C LYS A 560 20.67 -3.39 -1.09
N ARG A 561 21.43 -4.37 -0.58
CA ARG A 561 21.71 -5.64 -1.24
C ARG A 561 21.11 -6.78 -0.44
N THR A 562 20.38 -7.66 -1.09
CA THR A 562 19.71 -8.80 -0.46
C THR A 562 19.93 -10.07 -1.26
N LEU A 563 20.12 -11.19 -0.57
CA LEU A 563 20.24 -12.52 -1.13
C LEU A 563 18.98 -13.31 -0.79
N ALA A 564 18.38 -13.98 -1.75
CA ALA A 564 17.37 -15.00 -1.49
C ALA A 564 18.09 -16.35 -1.30
N MET A 565 18.00 -16.92 -0.10
CA MET A 565 18.77 -18.11 0.30
C MET A 565 17.84 -19.19 0.84
N ARG A 566 18.19 -20.46 0.60
CA ARG A 566 17.49 -21.63 1.13
C ARG A 566 18.46 -22.78 1.36
N TYR A 567 18.06 -23.76 2.16
CA TYR A 567 18.77 -25.06 2.12
C TYR A 567 18.49 -25.75 0.79
N VAL A 568 19.49 -26.47 0.25
CA VAL A 568 19.31 -27.24 -0.97
C VAL A 568 18.16 -28.25 -0.81
N GLY A 569 17.25 -28.26 -1.78
CA GLY A 569 16.05 -29.09 -1.76
C GLY A 569 14.81 -28.44 -1.15
N GLN A 570 14.91 -27.25 -0.53
CA GLN A 570 13.75 -26.48 -0.08
C GLN A 570 13.10 -25.70 -1.21
N SER A 571 11.80 -25.47 -1.10
CA SER A 571 11.01 -24.73 -2.09
C SER A 571 10.94 -23.22 -1.80
N PHE A 572 11.09 -22.81 -0.55
CA PHE A 572 10.99 -21.42 -0.11
C PHE A 572 12.35 -20.87 0.26
N ASP A 573 12.57 -19.60 -0.05
CA ASP A 573 13.79 -18.86 0.21
C ASP A 573 13.57 -17.75 1.24
N LEU A 574 14.61 -17.44 2.00
CA LEU A 574 14.66 -16.33 2.95
C LEU A 574 15.50 -15.20 2.41
N HIS A 575 15.08 -13.97 2.64
CA HIS A 575 15.81 -12.77 2.24
C HIS A 575 16.83 -12.37 3.31
N VAL A 576 18.12 -12.47 2.96
CA VAL A 576 19.24 -12.20 3.85
C VAL A 576 20.02 -10.98 3.35
N PRO A 577 20.29 -9.97 4.18
CA PRO A 577 21.09 -8.82 3.75
C PRO A 577 22.53 -9.27 3.43
N LEU A 578 23.10 -8.70 2.35
CA LEU A 578 24.52 -8.94 2.03
C LEU A 578 25.40 -8.16 3.01
N LEU A 579 26.10 -8.87 3.87
CA LEU A 579 27.08 -8.32 4.78
C LEU A 579 28.50 -8.34 4.16
N ALA A 580 29.42 -7.57 4.75
CA ALA A 580 30.80 -7.49 4.27
C ALA A 580 31.52 -8.85 4.34
N ASP A 581 31.26 -9.60 5.40
CA ASP A 581 31.78 -10.94 5.64
C ASP A 581 30.73 -11.99 5.26
N PHE A 582 31.07 -12.88 4.33
CA PHE A 582 30.17 -13.90 3.82
C PHE A 582 29.84 -14.99 4.87
N ALA A 583 30.72 -15.27 5.81
CA ALA A 583 30.45 -16.19 6.92
C ALA A 583 29.32 -15.64 7.82
N ARG A 584 29.29 -14.32 8.02
CA ARG A 584 28.18 -13.66 8.74
C ARG A 584 26.87 -13.74 7.98
N VAL A 585 26.90 -13.70 6.64
CA VAL A 585 25.69 -13.89 5.81
C VAL A 585 25.08 -15.26 6.05
N LEU A 586 25.92 -16.32 6.11
CA LEU A 586 25.47 -17.68 6.40
C LEU A 586 24.91 -17.80 7.84
N ALA A 587 25.58 -17.21 8.81
CA ALA A 587 25.10 -17.19 10.18
C ALA A 587 23.74 -16.50 10.31
N GLU A 588 23.56 -15.35 9.66
CA GLU A 588 22.30 -14.62 9.60
C GLU A 588 21.19 -15.46 8.94
N PHE A 589 21.49 -16.17 7.84
CA PHE A 589 20.55 -17.09 7.20
C PHE A 589 20.07 -18.18 8.19
N HIS A 590 21.00 -18.83 8.90
CA HIS A 590 20.65 -19.87 9.86
C HIS A 590 19.80 -19.32 11.02
N GLN A 591 20.09 -18.11 11.49
CA GLN A 591 19.33 -17.43 12.53
C GLN A 591 17.91 -17.09 12.07
N LEU A 592 17.76 -16.51 10.87
CA LEU A 592 16.46 -16.20 10.27
C LEU A 592 15.64 -17.48 10.02
N HIS A 593 16.29 -18.58 9.59
CA HIS A 593 15.63 -19.86 9.41
C HIS A 593 15.11 -20.43 10.74
N GLN A 594 15.94 -20.34 11.80
CA GLN A 594 15.53 -20.74 13.16
C GLN A 594 14.34 -19.90 13.65
N GLN A 595 14.35 -18.60 13.41
CA GLN A 595 13.25 -17.69 13.78
C GLN A 595 11.95 -18.03 13.04
N ARG A 596 12.05 -18.27 11.73
CA ARG A 596 10.88 -18.45 10.85
C ARG A 596 10.24 -19.81 10.98
N TYR A 597 11.08 -20.87 11.10
CA TYR A 597 10.64 -22.26 11.01
C TYR A 597 10.87 -23.07 12.31
N GLY A 598 11.45 -22.46 13.34
CA GLY A 598 11.72 -23.12 14.61
C GLY A 598 12.93 -24.06 14.60
N HIS A 599 13.64 -24.18 13.48
CA HIS A 599 14.85 -25.01 13.36
C HIS A 599 15.86 -24.42 12.37
N SER A 600 17.11 -24.84 12.47
CA SER A 600 18.18 -24.58 11.49
C SER A 600 19.06 -25.80 11.32
N ASN A 601 19.70 -25.94 10.16
CA ASN A 601 20.62 -27.06 9.88
C ASN A 601 21.93 -26.56 9.27
N PRO A 602 22.89 -26.09 10.09
CA PRO A 602 24.17 -25.56 9.61
C PRO A 602 25.02 -26.58 8.81
N GLY A 603 24.76 -27.87 8.95
CA GLY A 603 25.46 -28.92 8.19
C GLY A 603 24.91 -29.15 6.78
N GLN A 604 23.76 -28.59 6.45
CA GLN A 604 23.14 -28.74 5.13
C GLN A 604 23.66 -27.64 4.18
N ALA A 605 23.90 -28.01 2.92
CA ALA A 605 24.32 -27.07 1.89
C ALA A 605 23.23 -25.98 1.68
N VAL A 606 23.68 -24.73 1.54
CA VAL A 606 22.84 -23.57 1.29
C VAL A 606 22.92 -23.21 -0.20
N GLU A 607 21.80 -22.82 -0.78
CA GLU A 607 21.71 -22.30 -2.16
C GLU A 607 21.30 -20.82 -2.14
N ILE A 608 22.08 -19.99 -2.85
CA ILE A 608 21.70 -18.63 -3.19
C ILE A 608 20.88 -18.70 -4.48
N VAL A 609 19.60 -18.44 -4.37
CA VAL A 609 18.65 -18.56 -5.49
C VAL A 609 18.70 -17.33 -6.38
N SER A 610 18.54 -16.16 -5.76
CA SER A 610 18.57 -14.87 -6.46
C SER A 610 19.27 -13.80 -5.63
N ILE A 611 19.71 -12.75 -6.31
CA ILE A 611 20.24 -11.52 -5.72
C ILE A 611 19.31 -10.39 -6.06
N ARG A 612 19.20 -9.42 -5.15
CA ARG A 612 18.37 -8.22 -5.35
C ARG A 612 19.10 -6.97 -4.89
N VAL A 613 19.01 -5.93 -5.70
CA VAL A 613 19.47 -4.58 -5.36
C VAL A 613 18.27 -3.66 -5.29
N ARG A 614 18.16 -2.93 -4.19
CA ARG A 614 17.21 -1.85 -4.02
C ARG A 614 17.99 -0.54 -3.94
N GLY A 615 17.83 0.32 -4.93
CA GLY A 615 18.41 1.65 -4.97
C GLY A 615 17.40 2.68 -4.50
N LEU A 616 17.82 3.55 -3.58
CA LEU A 616 17.01 4.65 -3.05
C LEU A 616 17.61 5.97 -3.53
N GLY A 617 16.86 6.71 -4.36
CA GLY A 617 17.13 8.11 -4.65
C GLY A 617 16.50 8.96 -3.54
N ARG A 618 17.34 9.47 -2.64
CA ARG A 618 16.88 10.28 -1.50
C ARG A 618 16.32 11.60 -1.98
N THR A 619 15.02 11.81 -1.78
CA THR A 619 14.35 13.09 -2.05
C THR A 619 14.48 14.01 -0.84
N GLU A 620 14.55 15.33 -1.09
CA GLU A 620 14.42 16.31 0.01
C GLU A 620 13.09 16.11 0.70
N LYS A 621 13.08 16.05 2.02
CA LYS A 621 11.87 15.86 2.81
C LYS A 621 11.43 17.20 3.41
N PRO A 622 10.13 17.46 3.49
CA PRO A 622 9.65 18.57 4.29
C PRO A 622 10.04 18.34 5.74
N GLU A 623 10.63 19.35 6.34
CA GLU A 623 10.93 19.34 7.77
C GLU A 623 9.64 19.48 8.57
N LEU A 624 9.32 18.46 9.33
CA LEU A 624 8.26 18.56 10.33
C LEU A 624 8.77 19.42 11.48
N LYS A 625 8.10 20.51 11.73
CA LYS A 625 8.52 21.50 12.74
C LYS A 625 8.49 20.88 14.13
N LYS A 626 9.66 20.83 14.77
CA LYS A 626 9.78 20.40 16.15
C LYS A 626 9.49 21.58 17.08
N HIS A 627 8.52 21.43 17.97
CA HIS A 627 8.15 22.43 18.94
C HIS A 627 8.71 22.12 20.33
N ARG A 628 8.87 23.15 21.15
CA ARG A 628 9.28 22.97 22.53
C ARG A 628 8.11 22.37 23.34
N ILE A 629 8.37 21.30 24.05
CA ILE A 629 7.37 20.67 24.94
C ILE A 629 7.29 21.47 26.24
N ARG A 630 6.06 21.86 26.61
CA ARG A 630 5.74 22.43 27.91
C ARG A 630 4.51 21.72 28.45
N SER A 631 4.69 20.94 29.52
CA SER A 631 3.58 20.18 30.12
C SER A 631 2.48 21.11 30.65
N TYR A 632 1.23 20.85 30.28
CA TYR A 632 0.04 21.56 30.76
C TYR A 632 -1.20 20.68 30.62
N LYS A 633 -2.26 21.01 31.39
CA LYS A 633 -3.58 20.38 31.27
C LYS A 633 -4.50 21.33 30.51
N PRO A 634 -4.91 20.98 29.27
CA PRO A 634 -5.83 21.81 28.51
C PRO A 634 -7.22 21.76 29.13
N LYS A 635 -7.99 22.85 28.97
CA LYS A 635 -9.42 22.87 29.29
C LYS A 635 -10.16 22.19 28.13
N ALA A 636 -11.18 21.37 28.49
CA ALA A 636 -12.06 20.78 27.50
C ALA A 636 -12.86 21.87 26.76
N ASP A 637 -13.01 21.71 25.44
CA ASP A 637 -13.81 22.63 24.63
C ASP A 637 -15.32 22.47 24.96
N GLN A 638 -15.72 21.21 25.12
CA GLN A 638 -17.10 20.84 25.50
C GLN A 638 -17.16 19.47 26.17
N TYR A 639 -18.34 19.04 26.57
CA TYR A 639 -18.62 17.71 27.10
C TYR A 639 -19.74 17.06 26.29
N SER A 640 -19.59 15.78 25.98
CA SER A 640 -20.58 14.99 25.24
C SER A 640 -21.01 13.77 26.04
N ALA A 641 -22.29 13.45 25.97
CA ALA A 641 -22.85 12.24 26.59
C ALA A 641 -22.55 11.02 25.66
N MET A 642 -21.80 10.07 26.18
CA MET A 642 -21.27 8.94 25.40
C MET A 642 -21.55 7.62 26.15
N TRP A 643 -21.82 6.56 25.38
CA TRP A 643 -21.91 5.20 25.92
C TRP A 643 -20.52 4.54 25.90
N LEU A 644 -19.96 4.35 27.12
CA LEU A 644 -18.68 3.66 27.33
C LEU A 644 -18.85 2.62 28.43
N ALA A 645 -18.23 1.45 28.30
CA ALA A 645 -18.33 0.38 29.30
C ALA A 645 -19.78 0.08 29.73
N GLN A 646 -20.71 0.03 28.76
CA GLN A 646 -22.15 -0.23 28.94
C GLN A 646 -22.91 0.79 29.81
N ARG A 647 -22.37 1.97 30.02
CA ARG A 647 -23.02 3.06 30.76
C ARG A 647 -22.87 4.40 30.07
N LYS A 648 -23.83 5.27 30.26
CA LYS A 648 -23.79 6.65 29.78
C LYS A 648 -22.85 7.48 30.65
N MET A 649 -21.90 8.15 30.05
CA MET A 649 -20.90 8.97 30.74
C MET A 649 -20.78 10.33 30.05
N ASN A 650 -20.40 11.35 30.81
CA ASN A 650 -20.05 12.66 30.26
C ASN A 650 -18.56 12.68 29.95
N VAL A 651 -18.20 12.80 28.68
CA VAL A 651 -16.82 12.70 28.18
C VAL A 651 -16.34 14.07 27.72
N ALA A 652 -15.16 14.45 28.12
CA ALA A 652 -14.49 15.69 27.69
C ALA A 652 -14.10 15.61 26.21
N VAL A 653 -14.43 16.65 25.43
CA VAL A 653 -14.13 16.77 24.01
C VAL A 653 -13.10 17.87 23.82
N TYR A 654 -12.09 17.59 23.00
CA TYR A 654 -11.00 18.51 22.68
C TYR A 654 -10.81 18.59 21.18
N ASN A 655 -10.66 19.80 20.65
CA ASN A 655 -10.22 20.02 19.29
C ASN A 655 -8.68 19.92 19.22
N ARG A 656 -8.20 18.91 18.51
CA ARG A 656 -6.76 18.66 18.39
C ARG A 656 -5.97 19.84 17.86
N GLN A 657 -6.52 20.64 16.94
CA GLN A 657 -5.83 21.81 16.36
C GLN A 657 -5.51 22.89 17.39
N GLN A 658 -6.23 22.92 18.52
CA GLN A 658 -6.00 23.86 19.62
C GLN A 658 -4.99 23.34 20.65
N LEU A 659 -4.60 22.06 20.58
CA LEU A 659 -3.64 21.49 21.50
C LEU A 659 -2.21 21.89 21.16
N GLN A 660 -1.48 22.33 22.16
CA GLN A 660 -0.06 22.62 22.07
C GLN A 660 0.78 21.38 22.45
N PRO A 661 2.04 21.26 21.98
CA PRO A 661 2.96 20.23 22.44
C PRO A 661 3.14 20.24 23.96
N GLY A 662 2.98 19.07 24.57
CA GLY A 662 3.03 18.89 26.02
C GLY A 662 1.64 18.89 26.72
N ALA A 663 0.54 18.94 25.98
CA ALA A 663 -0.79 18.75 26.57
C ALA A 663 -0.89 17.36 27.21
N VAL A 664 -1.46 17.29 28.43
CA VAL A 664 -1.71 16.04 29.16
C VAL A 664 -3.21 15.96 29.44
N ILE A 665 -3.86 14.91 28.94
CA ILE A 665 -5.31 14.72 29.02
C ILE A 665 -5.61 13.35 29.63
N SER A 666 -6.39 13.35 30.71
CA SER A 666 -6.83 12.11 31.37
C SER A 666 -8.09 11.57 30.69
N ALA A 667 -8.19 10.25 30.59
CA ALA A 667 -9.34 9.54 30.03
C ALA A 667 -10.55 9.54 31.01
N PRO A 668 -11.81 9.38 30.52
CA PRO A 668 -12.15 9.26 29.11
C PRO A 668 -12.16 10.61 28.38
N ALA A 669 -11.70 10.65 27.17
CA ALA A 669 -11.63 11.86 26.36
C ALA A 669 -11.85 11.57 24.86
N LEU A 670 -12.43 12.54 24.14
CA LEU A 670 -12.62 12.50 22.71
C LEU A 670 -11.80 13.61 22.04
N MET A 671 -10.91 13.24 21.12
CA MET A 671 -10.15 14.16 20.28
C MET A 671 -10.81 14.28 18.92
N THR A 672 -11.18 15.51 18.52
CA THR A 672 -11.78 15.79 17.21
C THR A 672 -10.80 16.56 16.35
N GLU A 673 -10.78 16.25 15.07
CA GLU A 673 -10.02 16.97 14.05
C GLU A 673 -10.69 16.86 12.68
N TYR A 674 -10.23 17.60 11.68
CA TYR A 674 -10.89 17.71 10.37
C TYR A 674 -11.25 16.37 9.74
N GLY A 675 -10.35 15.38 9.73
CA GLY A 675 -10.54 14.12 9.00
C GLY A 675 -10.57 12.87 9.86
N SER A 676 -10.58 12.99 11.20
CA SER A 676 -10.54 11.85 12.11
C SER A 676 -11.07 12.18 13.49
N THR A 677 -11.39 11.14 14.25
CA THR A 677 -11.78 11.24 15.65
C THR A 677 -11.06 10.16 16.45
N THR A 678 -10.45 10.54 17.59
CA THR A 678 -9.72 9.59 18.46
C THR A 678 -10.40 9.54 19.83
N LEU A 679 -10.80 8.33 20.23
CA LEU A 679 -11.35 8.05 21.56
C LEU A 679 -10.24 7.53 22.48
N VAL A 680 -10.06 8.18 23.61
CA VAL A 680 -9.18 7.74 24.69
C VAL A 680 -10.05 7.09 25.75
N GLU A 681 -10.02 5.76 25.84
CA GLU A 681 -10.85 5.00 26.78
C GLU A 681 -10.31 5.03 28.23
N ILE A 682 -11.14 4.65 29.18
CA ILE A 682 -10.78 4.61 30.61
C ILE A 682 -9.52 3.76 30.83
N GLY A 683 -8.60 4.23 31.69
CA GLY A 683 -7.34 3.58 31.99
C GLY A 683 -6.16 4.00 31.10
N TRP A 684 -6.41 4.98 30.22
CA TRP A 684 -5.40 5.57 29.35
C TRP A 684 -5.15 7.05 29.67
N GLU A 685 -3.99 7.55 29.35
CA GLU A 685 -3.61 8.98 29.39
C GLU A 685 -3.04 9.38 28.03
N LEU A 686 -3.39 10.56 27.57
CA LEU A 686 -2.90 11.13 26.34
C LEU A 686 -1.89 12.24 26.60
N LYS A 687 -0.78 12.25 25.84
CA LYS A 687 0.21 13.34 25.80
C LYS A 687 0.47 13.76 24.36
N THR A 688 0.64 15.05 24.11
CA THR A 688 1.09 15.53 22.80
C THR A 688 2.61 15.63 22.78
N ASP A 689 3.24 15.08 21.70
CA ASP A 689 4.70 15.13 21.52
C ASP A 689 5.15 16.48 20.90
N ALA A 690 6.47 16.58 20.61
CA ALA A 690 7.07 17.76 20.01
C ALA A 690 6.62 18.05 18.58
N TRP A 691 6.05 17.08 17.88
CA TRP A 691 5.57 17.20 16.50
C TRP A 691 4.05 17.28 16.40
N GLY A 692 3.33 17.22 17.56
CA GLY A 692 1.87 17.25 17.62
C GLY A 692 1.20 15.90 17.49
N ASN A 693 1.97 14.77 17.55
CA ASN A 693 1.35 13.45 17.62
C ASN A 693 0.71 13.23 18.98
N LEU A 694 -0.37 12.46 19.02
CA LEU A 694 -0.99 12.03 20.26
C LEU A 694 -0.35 10.70 20.70
N LEU A 695 0.36 10.73 21.81
CA LEU A 695 0.93 9.56 22.46
C LEU A 695 -0.02 9.14 23.59
N ILE A 696 -0.66 7.98 23.44
CA ILE A 696 -1.65 7.47 24.38
C ILE A 696 -1.04 6.25 25.07
N GLY A 697 -0.84 6.34 26.38
CA GLY A 697 -0.25 5.30 27.21
C GLY A 697 -1.18 4.81 28.30
N ARG A 698 -1.00 3.56 28.74
CA ARG A 698 -1.74 3.07 29.90
C ARG A 698 -1.29 3.80 31.16
N VAL A 699 -2.25 4.16 31.99
CA VAL A 699 -1.96 4.65 33.34
C VAL A 699 -1.47 3.48 34.17
N SER A 700 -0.23 3.54 34.70
CA SER A 700 0.26 2.54 35.65
C SER A 700 -0.63 2.56 36.91
N ALA A 701 -0.96 1.38 37.42
CA ALA A 701 -1.80 1.24 38.61
C ALA A 701 -1.13 1.77 39.92
N GLU A 702 0.03 2.44 39.81
CA GLU A 702 0.86 2.94 40.91
C GLU A 702 0.97 4.48 40.92
N SER A 703 -0.10 5.21 40.65
CA SER A 703 -0.11 6.68 40.89
C SER A 703 -1.37 7.16 41.57
#